data_0ced94d2344d5cced6d577967f73d2d3
#
_entry.id   0ced94d2344d5cced6d577967f73d2d3
#
_cell.length_a   1.000
_cell.length_b   1.000
_cell.length_c   1.000
_cell.angle_alpha   90.00
_cell.angle_beta   90.00
_cell.angle_gamma   90.00
#
_symmetry.space_group_name_H-M   'P 1'
#
loop_
_entity.id
_entity.type
_entity.pdbx_description
1 polymer ?
#
loop_
_entity_poly.entity_id
_entity_poly.type
_entity_poly.pdbx_seq_one_letter_code
_entity_poly.pdbx_strand_id
1 'polypeptide(L)'
;MTLLAKRRADYRAPAFTISDIDLNVTLHPTATRVVSSLRVSRQGEHTESLVLDGEHLTLVSILLDGKPFSDYTKTDTGLTLTNVPDDFNLTIETVINPEANKALEGLYLSNGVYCTQCEAEGFRRITYYLDRPDVLARFTCTITGDKATLPAMLANGNPIASGENSDGTHWVTWEDPFPKPAYLFALVAGSFDQLSDTFTTASGKSVALELYVDKGKRDRGVFALEALKRSMKWDEEVFGLEYDLDIYMIVAVDFFNMGAMENKGLNVFNSKFVLADQESATDEDFFNVESVIAHEYFHNWTGNRVTCRDWFQLSLKEGLTVFRDQQFSSDMSSPLSNRIKQVRVMREHQFAEDASAMSHPIRPDEVIEMNNFYTVTVYDKGAEVIRMMHTLLGAEGFRAGMDEYFRRHDGQAVTCDDFVSAMQSATDIDLTHFSLWYSQSGTPTVTVERAVKPSGEVTVTLKQHTPPTADQATKQALYIPLQIEFINERGEHVLPDTPMYRDSLCILDKPAVTLTFTGKGSKITPVALGNFSAPAKLQSDLTPEEYLHAFRFADDAFSRWDAIQQLYNWVIEQYYTNQPQCVSDTIWQGLVSAVEAEQQNPELLAECLVVPSFESLIQTRTDIDVHALYNAREAFVGDLSDKLAGILLTVYEQNQTGEYAYSVEQVSARRCKNTVLTLLARQQDSASLIREQFSKSDNMSDSLGALKAAQIQDLKLFSELMQQFEQRWHNDPLVLDKWFGLHATCPRDDILAQLTLLRQHPQFSQQNPNRVRAVVGSFAFYNTTGFHADNGSGYQFLTDYLIELDTTNPQVASRLVTPLTQWQHYNAERQALMKRQLSRLLDNKNLSKDLYEKVSKALSFGHND
;
A
#
# COMPACT_ATOMS: atom_id res chain seq x y z
N MET A 1 -20.72 -19.20 15.90
CA MET A 1 -21.58 -18.54 14.91
C MET A 1 -20.95 -18.79 13.55
N THR A 2 -21.63 -19.38 12.60
CA THR A 2 -21.11 -19.44 11.22
C THR A 2 -21.32 -18.04 10.63
N LEU A 3 -20.23 -17.31 10.46
CA LEU A 3 -20.27 -16.00 9.82
C LEU A 3 -20.52 -16.22 8.33
N LEU A 4 -21.59 -15.58 7.80
CA LEU A 4 -21.93 -15.69 6.37
C LEU A 4 -21.07 -14.73 5.55
N ALA A 5 -20.45 -15.27 4.51
CA ALA A 5 -19.74 -14.46 3.54
C ALA A 5 -20.71 -13.63 2.71
N LYS A 6 -20.40 -12.36 2.48
CA LYS A 6 -21.04 -11.50 1.47
C LYS A 6 -20.46 -11.86 0.10
N ARG A 7 -21.28 -11.87 -0.95
CA ARG A 7 -20.85 -12.24 -2.31
C ARG A 7 -21.18 -11.15 -3.32
N ARG A 8 -20.27 -10.93 -4.26
CA ARG A 8 -20.46 -9.98 -5.36
C ARG A 8 -21.69 -10.29 -6.21
N ALA A 9 -21.97 -11.58 -6.43
CA ALA A 9 -23.13 -12.05 -7.19
C ALA A 9 -24.49 -11.71 -6.52
N ASP A 10 -24.48 -11.44 -5.21
CA ASP A 10 -25.71 -11.11 -4.45
C ASP A 10 -26.03 -9.61 -4.48
N TYR A 11 -25.27 -8.81 -5.24
CA TYR A 11 -25.55 -7.38 -5.36
C TYR A 11 -26.99 -7.13 -5.85
N ARG A 12 -27.65 -6.22 -5.15
CA ARG A 12 -28.96 -5.67 -5.56
C ARG A 12 -28.91 -4.15 -5.44
N ALA A 13 -29.50 -3.47 -6.40
CA ALA A 13 -29.70 -2.03 -6.31
C ALA A 13 -30.45 -1.68 -5.02
N PRO A 14 -30.18 -0.52 -4.39
CA PRO A 14 -30.82 -0.15 -3.15
C PRO A 14 -32.33 0.03 -3.34
N ALA A 15 -33.14 -0.54 -2.44
CA ALA A 15 -34.60 -0.41 -2.46
C ALA A 15 -35.07 1.04 -2.19
N PHE A 16 -34.22 1.80 -1.49
CA PHE A 16 -34.42 3.23 -1.22
C PHE A 16 -33.15 4.00 -1.54
N THR A 17 -33.28 5.29 -1.82
CA THR A 17 -32.13 6.20 -1.94
C THR A 17 -32.30 7.40 -1.01
N ILE A 18 -31.18 8.08 -0.74
CA ILE A 18 -31.15 9.32 0.03
C ILE A 18 -30.51 10.38 -0.87
N SER A 19 -31.27 11.45 -1.17
CA SER A 19 -30.77 12.54 -2.02
C SER A 19 -30.01 13.62 -1.24
N ASP A 20 -30.44 13.86 0.00
CA ASP A 20 -29.92 14.93 0.85
C ASP A 20 -29.85 14.44 2.31
N ILE A 21 -28.80 14.83 3.01
CA ILE A 21 -28.65 14.64 4.43
C ILE A 21 -28.20 15.95 5.09
N ASP A 22 -28.91 16.35 6.16
CA ASP A 22 -28.53 17.45 7.04
C ASP A 22 -28.14 16.85 8.41
N LEU A 23 -26.87 17.02 8.78
CA LEU A 23 -26.31 16.54 10.03
C LEU A 23 -26.09 17.72 10.99
N ASN A 24 -26.65 17.61 12.19
CA ASN A 24 -26.38 18.50 13.31
C ASN A 24 -25.65 17.74 14.40
N VAL A 25 -24.35 18.03 14.58
CA VAL A 25 -23.48 17.32 15.50
C VAL A 25 -23.06 18.26 16.64
N THR A 26 -23.47 17.91 17.86
CA THR A 26 -23.04 18.63 19.08
C THR A 26 -21.98 17.78 19.76
N LEU A 27 -20.74 18.24 19.70
CA LEU A 27 -19.57 17.49 20.16
C LEU A 27 -19.48 17.45 21.68
N HIS A 28 -19.32 16.25 22.22
CA HIS A 28 -18.99 15.99 23.63
C HIS A 28 -18.18 14.68 23.70
N PRO A 29 -17.13 14.58 24.51
CA PRO A 29 -16.24 13.42 24.52
C PRO A 29 -16.95 12.07 24.70
N THR A 30 -17.91 12.00 25.62
CA THR A 30 -18.60 10.77 26.02
C THR A 30 -20.06 10.69 25.55
N ALA A 31 -20.64 11.79 25.05
CA ALA A 31 -22.06 11.88 24.71
C ALA A 31 -22.30 12.85 23.53
N THR A 32 -21.61 12.65 22.42
CA THR A 32 -21.84 13.42 21.19
C THR A 32 -23.23 13.15 20.66
N ARG A 33 -24.02 14.22 20.49
CA ARG A 33 -25.38 14.15 19.97
C ARG A 33 -25.37 14.38 18.46
N VAL A 34 -26.01 13.50 17.72
CA VAL A 34 -26.14 13.57 16.28
C VAL A 34 -27.61 13.57 15.89
N VAL A 35 -28.07 14.60 15.19
CA VAL A 35 -29.38 14.67 14.58
C VAL A 35 -29.19 14.64 13.07
N SER A 36 -29.66 13.58 12.41
CA SER A 36 -29.64 13.42 10.96
C SER A 36 -31.03 13.59 10.39
N SER A 37 -31.19 14.48 9.41
CA SER A 37 -32.42 14.66 8.64
C SER A 37 -32.17 14.22 7.20
N LEU A 38 -32.87 13.15 6.78
CA LEU A 38 -32.69 12.45 5.51
C LEU A 38 -33.89 12.69 4.61
N ARG A 39 -33.64 12.97 3.33
CA ARG A 39 -34.69 12.92 2.30
C ARG A 39 -34.62 11.56 1.62
N VAL A 40 -35.62 10.70 1.89
CA VAL A 40 -35.64 9.30 1.48
C VAL A 40 -36.69 9.09 0.39
N SER A 41 -36.32 8.34 -0.66
CA SER A 41 -37.21 7.95 -1.76
C SER A 41 -37.11 6.47 -2.04
N ARG A 42 -38.25 5.81 -2.23
CA ARG A 42 -38.39 4.42 -2.67
C ARG A 42 -37.96 4.27 -4.13
N GLN A 43 -37.24 3.25 -4.46
CA GLN A 43 -36.77 2.99 -5.81
C GLN A 43 -37.57 1.85 -6.47
N GLY A 44 -38.44 2.19 -7.42
CA GLY A 44 -39.32 1.24 -8.09
C GLY A 44 -40.57 0.90 -7.29
N GLU A 45 -41.35 -0.05 -7.80
CA GLU A 45 -42.64 -0.50 -7.19
C GLU A 45 -42.41 -1.72 -6.29
N HIS A 46 -42.38 -1.51 -4.99
CA HIS A 46 -42.25 -2.58 -3.97
C HIS A 46 -42.77 -2.10 -2.59
N THR A 47 -42.97 -3.04 -1.69
CA THR A 47 -43.45 -2.78 -0.32
C THR A 47 -42.41 -3.12 0.75
N GLU A 48 -41.14 -3.22 0.38
CA GLU A 48 -40.05 -3.52 1.33
C GLU A 48 -39.92 -2.43 2.40
N SER A 49 -39.55 -2.85 3.61
CA SER A 49 -39.22 -1.95 4.70
C SER A 49 -37.92 -1.21 4.42
N LEU A 50 -37.76 -0.01 4.98
CA LEU A 50 -36.46 0.69 4.97
C LEU A 50 -35.55 0.06 6.02
N VAL A 51 -34.45 -0.51 5.60
CA VAL A 51 -33.41 -1.08 6.48
C VAL A 51 -32.19 -0.17 6.48
N LEU A 52 -31.86 0.39 7.64
CA LEU A 52 -30.72 1.26 7.86
C LEU A 52 -29.64 0.51 8.66
N ASP A 53 -28.38 0.68 8.28
CA ASP A 53 -27.22 0.20 9.04
C ASP A 53 -27.00 1.12 10.24
N GLY A 54 -26.57 0.53 11.38
CA GLY A 54 -26.24 1.28 12.60
C GLY A 54 -25.58 0.40 13.64
N GLU A 55 -24.42 0.81 14.16
CA GLU A 55 -23.62 0.07 15.14
C GLU A 55 -23.18 0.99 16.27
N HIS A 56 -23.19 0.49 17.51
CA HIS A 56 -22.76 1.22 18.70
C HIS A 56 -23.47 2.56 18.92
N LEU A 57 -24.73 2.66 18.52
CA LEU A 57 -25.56 3.85 18.62
C LEU A 57 -26.57 3.77 19.76
N THR A 58 -26.73 4.87 20.51
CA THR A 58 -27.89 5.06 21.39
C THR A 58 -28.97 5.83 20.63
N LEU A 59 -30.06 5.17 20.26
CA LEU A 59 -31.20 5.79 19.58
C LEU A 59 -32.02 6.61 20.60
N VAL A 60 -32.24 7.89 20.29
CA VAL A 60 -33.03 8.81 21.13
C VAL A 60 -34.43 9.00 20.58
N SER A 61 -34.58 9.34 19.31
CA SER A 61 -35.87 9.58 18.69
C SER A 61 -35.88 9.34 17.18
N ILE A 62 -37.03 9.06 16.63
CA ILE A 62 -37.30 8.98 15.18
C ILE A 62 -38.53 9.82 14.88
N LEU A 63 -38.39 10.71 13.89
CA LEU A 63 -39.52 11.47 13.33
C LEU A 63 -39.64 11.19 11.83
N LEU A 64 -40.84 10.91 11.38
CA LEU A 64 -41.21 10.79 9.98
C LEU A 64 -42.10 11.99 9.61
N ASP A 65 -41.68 12.83 8.66
CA ASP A 65 -42.32 14.09 8.29
C ASP A 65 -42.64 14.98 9.51
N GLY A 66 -41.69 15.05 10.47
CA GLY A 66 -41.78 15.83 11.69
C GLY A 66 -42.68 15.22 12.78
N LYS A 67 -43.22 14.03 12.60
CA LYS A 67 -44.08 13.36 13.59
C LYS A 67 -43.33 12.16 14.21
N PRO A 68 -43.49 11.88 15.52
CA PRO A 68 -42.94 10.71 16.15
C PRO A 68 -43.33 9.42 15.42
N PHE A 69 -42.33 8.57 15.17
CA PHE A 69 -42.52 7.31 14.45
C PHE A 69 -42.13 6.13 15.33
N SER A 70 -43.02 5.13 15.44
CA SER A 70 -42.87 4.00 16.33
C SER A 70 -42.89 2.62 15.66
N ASP A 71 -43.18 2.58 14.35
CA ASP A 71 -43.29 1.32 13.58
C ASP A 71 -41.89 0.86 13.10
N TYR A 72 -41.01 0.55 14.04
CA TYR A 72 -39.63 0.13 13.77
C TYR A 72 -39.15 -1.01 14.66
N THR A 73 -38.15 -1.73 14.17
CA THR A 73 -37.40 -2.73 14.93
C THR A 73 -35.93 -2.36 14.94
N LYS A 74 -35.32 -2.36 16.14
CA LYS A 74 -33.90 -2.09 16.34
C LYS A 74 -33.16 -3.39 16.62
N THR A 75 -31.97 -3.56 16.02
CA THR A 75 -30.99 -4.60 16.31
C THR A 75 -29.65 -3.98 16.70
N ASP A 76 -28.64 -4.80 17.02
CA ASP A 76 -27.29 -4.32 17.32
C ASP A 76 -26.57 -3.77 16.06
N THR A 77 -27.06 -4.09 14.86
CA THR A 77 -26.43 -3.74 13.58
C THR A 77 -27.32 -2.91 12.66
N GLY A 78 -28.51 -2.51 13.11
CA GLY A 78 -29.40 -1.73 12.24
C GLY A 78 -30.75 -1.37 12.82
N LEU A 79 -31.52 -0.68 12.00
CA LEU A 79 -32.85 -0.17 12.26
C LEU A 79 -33.74 -0.46 11.04
N THR A 80 -34.85 -1.17 11.24
CA THR A 80 -35.83 -1.47 10.20
C THR A 80 -37.08 -0.68 10.45
N LEU A 81 -37.51 0.18 9.51
CA LEU A 81 -38.75 0.95 9.53
C LEU A 81 -39.76 0.29 8.59
N THR A 82 -40.95 -0.06 9.12
CA THR A 82 -42.03 -0.66 8.37
C THR A 82 -43.09 0.38 8.01
N ASN A 83 -43.90 0.11 6.96
CA ASN A 83 -45.00 0.97 6.55
C ASN A 83 -44.59 2.43 6.24
N VAL A 84 -43.41 2.64 5.66
CA VAL A 84 -42.95 3.98 5.27
C VAL A 84 -43.57 4.39 3.90
N PRO A 85 -43.81 5.70 3.68
CA PRO A 85 -44.24 6.24 2.38
C PRO A 85 -43.19 6.04 1.26
N ASP A 86 -43.51 6.38 0.03
CA ASP A 86 -42.58 6.33 -1.10
C ASP A 86 -41.54 7.47 -1.05
N ASP A 87 -41.95 8.68 -0.63
CA ASP A 87 -41.14 9.87 -0.44
C ASP A 87 -41.41 10.47 0.95
N PHE A 88 -40.38 10.69 1.74
CA PHE A 88 -40.55 11.25 3.09
C PHE A 88 -39.26 11.86 3.64
N ASN A 89 -39.40 12.68 4.67
CA ASN A 89 -38.29 13.17 5.47
C ASN A 89 -38.19 12.32 6.75
N LEU A 90 -36.96 11.79 7.00
CA LEU A 90 -36.68 10.98 8.17
C LEU A 90 -35.69 11.69 9.05
N THR A 91 -36.06 12.04 10.30
CA THR A 91 -35.14 12.63 11.27
C THR A 91 -34.86 11.60 12.36
N ILE A 92 -33.58 11.31 12.60
CA ILE A 92 -33.10 10.39 13.61
C ILE A 92 -32.13 11.10 14.53
N GLU A 93 -32.34 10.96 15.81
CA GLU A 93 -31.45 11.46 16.86
C GLU A 93 -30.72 10.29 17.53
N THR A 94 -29.39 10.36 17.56
CA THR A 94 -28.52 9.38 18.20
C THR A 94 -27.53 10.05 19.14
N VAL A 95 -27.02 9.28 20.10
CA VAL A 95 -25.89 9.65 20.97
C VAL A 95 -24.79 8.61 20.82
N ILE A 96 -23.56 9.07 20.68
CA ILE A 96 -22.36 8.25 20.55
C ILE A 96 -21.27 8.68 21.55
N ASN A 97 -20.28 7.79 21.79
CA ASN A 97 -19.17 8.03 22.72
C ASN A 97 -17.82 7.98 22.00
N PRO A 98 -17.32 9.11 21.47
CA PRO A 98 -16.04 9.14 20.77
C PRO A 98 -14.83 8.76 21.62
N GLU A 99 -14.83 9.07 22.92
CA GLU A 99 -13.71 8.76 23.83
C GLU A 99 -13.54 7.24 24.03
N ALA A 100 -14.65 6.49 24.05
CA ALA A 100 -14.65 5.04 24.20
C ALA A 100 -14.32 4.30 22.89
N ASN A 101 -14.34 4.98 21.76
CA ASN A 101 -14.10 4.36 20.44
C ASN A 101 -12.59 4.13 20.22
N LYS A 102 -12.14 2.89 20.46
CA LYS A 102 -10.74 2.45 20.28
C LYS A 102 -10.51 1.71 18.96
N ALA A 103 -11.59 1.36 18.24
CA ALA A 103 -11.50 0.76 16.93
C ALA A 103 -11.02 1.78 15.86
N LEU A 104 -11.13 3.08 16.14
CA LEU A 104 -10.79 4.19 15.23
C LEU A 104 -11.60 4.14 13.93
N GLU A 105 -12.89 3.80 14.05
CA GLU A 105 -13.88 3.77 12.99
C GLU A 105 -15.10 4.60 13.39
N GLY A 106 -15.67 5.35 12.44
CA GLY A 106 -16.68 6.37 12.74
C GLY A 106 -16.03 7.60 13.38
N LEU A 107 -16.71 8.25 14.35
CA LEU A 107 -16.19 9.41 15.08
C LEU A 107 -15.47 8.97 16.36
N TYR A 108 -14.24 9.42 16.54
CA TYR A 108 -13.40 9.09 17.70
C TYR A 108 -12.51 10.26 18.14
N LEU A 109 -11.82 10.11 19.27
CA LEU A 109 -10.84 11.05 19.77
C LEU A 109 -9.41 10.55 19.55
N SER A 110 -8.58 11.39 18.93
CA SER A 110 -7.13 11.22 18.77
C SER A 110 -6.41 12.37 19.48
N ASN A 111 -5.83 12.11 20.65
CA ASN A 111 -5.12 13.15 21.44
C ASN A 111 -5.95 14.44 21.65
N GLY A 112 -7.25 14.32 21.95
CA GLY A 112 -8.15 15.44 22.16
C GLY A 112 -8.71 16.07 20.87
N VAL A 113 -8.35 15.57 19.70
CA VAL A 113 -8.91 15.94 18.42
C VAL A 113 -10.03 14.98 18.06
N TYR A 114 -11.21 15.48 17.73
CA TYR A 114 -12.27 14.69 17.12
C TYR A 114 -11.93 14.48 15.65
N CYS A 115 -11.98 13.25 15.18
CA CYS A 115 -11.81 12.91 13.77
C CYS A 115 -12.63 11.69 13.38
N THR A 116 -12.85 11.51 12.10
CA THR A 116 -13.65 10.43 11.54
C THR A 116 -12.82 9.52 10.64
N GLN A 117 -13.20 8.24 10.60
CA GLN A 117 -12.84 7.28 9.55
C GLN A 117 -14.10 6.50 9.16
N CYS A 118 -14.63 6.75 7.96
CA CYS A 118 -15.89 6.16 7.51
C CYS A 118 -15.71 5.05 6.47
N GLU A 119 -14.61 4.97 5.77
CA GLU A 119 -14.33 3.87 4.84
C GLU A 119 -13.83 2.60 5.61
N ALA A 120 -14.40 1.38 5.36
CA ALA A 120 -15.45 1.08 4.39
C ALA A 120 -16.86 1.32 4.92
N GLU A 121 -17.18 0.95 6.15
CA GLU A 121 -18.52 0.89 6.75
C GLU A 121 -18.57 1.60 8.14
N GLY A 122 -17.82 2.71 8.28
CA GLY A 122 -17.70 3.44 9.56
C GLY A 122 -18.79 4.50 9.79
N PHE A 123 -19.47 5.00 8.77
CA PHE A 123 -20.50 6.02 8.93
C PHE A 123 -21.69 5.53 9.77
N ARG A 124 -22.02 4.24 9.71
CA ARG A 124 -23.04 3.59 10.54
C ARG A 124 -22.78 3.63 12.06
N ARG A 125 -21.56 4.02 12.48
CA ARG A 125 -21.19 4.26 13.88
C ARG A 125 -21.42 5.71 14.32
N ILE A 126 -21.93 6.56 13.43
CA ILE A 126 -22.24 7.97 13.69
C ILE A 126 -23.76 8.16 13.79
N THR A 127 -24.49 7.63 12.79
CA THR A 127 -25.97 7.65 12.74
C THR A 127 -26.46 6.46 11.91
N TYR A 128 -27.77 6.18 11.98
CA TYR A 128 -28.43 5.18 11.12
C TYR A 128 -28.51 5.72 9.69
N TYR A 129 -28.05 4.92 8.73
CA TYR A 129 -27.96 5.31 7.30
C TYR A 129 -28.00 4.12 6.35
N LEU A 130 -28.23 4.36 5.06
CA LEU A 130 -27.95 3.43 3.98
C LEU A 130 -26.43 3.50 3.69
N ASP A 131 -25.64 2.80 4.49
CA ASP A 131 -24.17 2.89 4.50
C ASP A 131 -23.55 1.98 3.43
N ARG A 132 -23.75 2.38 2.18
CA ARG A 132 -23.28 1.66 0.98
C ARG A 132 -22.83 2.66 -0.09
N PRO A 133 -21.81 2.31 -0.91
CA PRO A 133 -21.19 3.28 -1.81
C PRO A 133 -22.05 3.74 -2.99
N ASP A 134 -23.13 3.04 -3.33
CA ASP A 134 -24.05 3.39 -4.42
C ASP A 134 -25.24 4.27 -3.97
N VAL A 135 -25.27 4.71 -2.73
CA VAL A 135 -26.24 5.73 -2.25
C VAL A 135 -25.49 7.06 -2.16
N LEU A 136 -25.81 7.96 -3.09
CA LEU A 136 -25.13 9.25 -3.27
C LEU A 136 -26.05 10.38 -2.80
N ALA A 137 -25.63 11.12 -1.77
CA ALA A 137 -26.39 12.22 -1.19
C ALA A 137 -25.56 13.51 -1.11
N ARG A 138 -26.24 14.65 -1.13
CA ARG A 138 -25.62 15.95 -0.78
C ARG A 138 -25.61 16.09 0.74
N PHE A 139 -24.45 16.45 1.28
CA PHE A 139 -24.24 16.58 2.71
C PHE A 139 -24.16 18.03 3.15
N THR A 140 -25.00 18.39 4.12
CA THR A 140 -24.83 19.59 4.92
C THR A 140 -24.52 19.17 6.35
N CYS A 141 -23.50 19.75 6.96
CA CYS A 141 -23.09 19.42 8.32
C CYS A 141 -22.89 20.66 9.17
N THR A 142 -23.67 20.78 10.23
CA THR A 142 -23.50 21.83 11.26
C THR A 142 -22.84 21.19 12.48
N ILE A 143 -21.67 21.71 12.86
CA ILE A 143 -20.91 21.25 14.04
C ILE A 143 -21.01 22.30 15.11
N THR A 144 -21.37 21.90 16.32
CA THR A 144 -21.38 22.76 17.53
C THR A 144 -20.40 22.20 18.54
N GLY A 145 -19.56 23.05 19.11
CA GLY A 145 -18.57 22.67 20.10
C GLY A 145 -18.11 23.81 21.00
N ASP A 146 -17.37 23.49 22.04
CA ASP A 146 -16.77 24.46 22.94
C ASP A 146 -15.69 25.28 22.22
N LYS A 147 -15.85 26.60 22.15
CA LYS A 147 -14.97 27.48 21.41
C LYS A 147 -13.53 27.50 21.92
N ALA A 148 -13.33 27.30 23.22
CA ALA A 148 -12.02 27.33 23.84
C ALA A 148 -11.15 26.12 23.48
N THR A 149 -11.75 24.94 23.40
CA THR A 149 -11.06 23.67 23.16
C THR A 149 -11.12 23.23 21.69
N LEU A 150 -12.13 23.67 20.93
CA LEU A 150 -12.38 23.30 19.54
C LEU A 150 -12.46 24.54 18.62
N PRO A 151 -11.40 25.37 18.55
CA PRO A 151 -11.42 26.56 17.71
C PRO A 151 -11.56 26.28 16.22
N ALA A 152 -11.14 25.08 15.73
CA ALA A 152 -11.35 24.59 14.39
C ALA A 152 -12.38 23.46 14.38
N MET A 153 -13.41 23.58 13.55
CA MET A 153 -14.45 22.57 13.31
C MET A 153 -14.69 22.44 11.81
N LEU A 154 -14.27 21.35 11.22
CA LEU A 154 -14.17 21.11 9.78
C LEU A 154 -15.08 19.98 9.35
N ALA A 155 -15.67 20.09 8.17
CA ALA A 155 -16.38 19.01 7.49
C ALA A 155 -16.19 19.11 5.96
N ASN A 156 -16.83 18.22 5.22
CA ASN A 156 -16.74 18.18 3.75
C ASN A 156 -17.35 19.42 3.09
N GLY A 157 -16.79 19.83 1.96
CA GLY A 157 -17.34 20.87 1.11
C GLY A 157 -16.82 22.27 1.45
N ASN A 158 -17.70 23.28 1.28
CA ASN A 158 -17.40 24.68 1.55
C ASN A 158 -18.07 25.14 2.84
N PRO A 159 -17.43 26.01 3.65
CA PRO A 159 -18.08 26.63 4.80
C PRO A 159 -19.09 27.67 4.33
N ILE A 160 -20.34 27.59 4.80
CA ILE A 160 -21.44 28.49 4.35
C ILE A 160 -21.98 29.38 5.45
N ALA A 161 -21.83 29.02 6.73
CA ALA A 161 -22.30 29.83 7.84
C ALA A 161 -21.54 29.49 9.12
N SER A 162 -21.47 30.43 10.05
CA SER A 162 -20.91 30.23 11.38
C SER A 162 -21.47 31.23 12.39
N GLY A 163 -21.38 30.92 13.67
CA GLY A 163 -21.82 31.83 14.74
C GLY A 163 -21.37 31.38 16.11
N GLU A 164 -21.64 32.22 17.09
CA GLU A 164 -21.34 32.00 18.52
C GLU A 164 -22.64 31.91 19.34
N ASN A 165 -22.68 31.03 20.33
CA ASN A 165 -23.76 30.88 21.27
C ASN A 165 -23.42 31.57 22.59
N SER A 166 -24.43 31.94 23.35
CA SER A 166 -24.26 32.60 24.65
C SER A 166 -23.69 31.73 25.77
N ASP A 167 -23.63 30.43 25.55
CA ASP A 167 -23.12 29.44 26.51
C ASP A 167 -21.62 29.12 26.36
N GLY A 168 -20.91 29.85 25.46
CA GLY A 168 -19.48 29.66 25.20
C GLY A 168 -19.18 28.63 24.08
N THR A 169 -20.22 28.03 23.53
CA THR A 169 -20.08 27.23 22.30
C THR A 169 -20.13 28.08 21.03
N HIS A 170 -19.62 27.55 19.97
CA HIS A 170 -19.78 28.10 18.62
C HIS A 170 -20.18 27.02 17.64
N TRP A 171 -20.59 27.42 16.46
CA TRP A 171 -21.01 26.50 15.40
C TRP A 171 -20.53 26.94 14.05
N VAL A 172 -20.37 25.96 13.15
CA VAL A 172 -20.06 26.15 11.73
C VAL A 172 -20.87 25.18 10.89
N THR A 173 -21.38 25.66 9.74
CA THR A 173 -22.10 24.83 8.77
C THR A 173 -21.29 24.71 7.49
N TRP A 174 -21.09 23.49 7.06
CA TRP A 174 -20.41 23.08 5.83
C TRP A 174 -21.42 22.49 4.86
N GLU A 175 -21.27 22.75 3.57
CA GLU A 175 -22.09 22.17 2.50
C GLU A 175 -21.19 21.57 1.42
N ASP A 176 -21.38 20.29 1.12
CA ASP A 176 -20.79 19.65 -0.04
C ASP A 176 -21.85 19.60 -1.16
N PRO A 177 -21.68 20.40 -2.24
CA PRO A 177 -22.66 20.45 -3.32
C PRO A 177 -22.65 19.20 -4.21
N PHE A 178 -21.61 18.35 -4.12
CA PHE A 178 -21.50 17.14 -4.90
C PHE A 178 -22.08 15.95 -4.14
N PRO A 179 -23.02 15.19 -4.76
CA PRO A 179 -23.52 13.97 -4.15
C PRO A 179 -22.36 12.96 -3.94
N LYS A 180 -22.27 12.41 -2.73
CA LYS A 180 -21.25 11.43 -2.36
C LYS A 180 -21.82 10.30 -1.51
N PRO A 181 -21.19 9.11 -1.51
CA PRO A 181 -21.49 8.06 -0.56
C PRO A 181 -21.02 8.44 0.85
N ALA A 182 -21.62 7.80 1.87
CA ALA A 182 -21.33 8.09 3.28
C ALA A 182 -19.88 7.79 3.70
N TYR A 183 -19.19 6.88 3.01
CA TYR A 183 -17.80 6.56 3.35
C TYR A 183 -16.83 7.73 3.15
N LEU A 184 -17.20 8.73 2.35
CA LEU A 184 -16.44 9.96 2.12
C LEU A 184 -16.75 11.08 3.12
N PHE A 185 -17.68 10.86 4.04
CA PHE A 185 -17.95 11.84 5.09
C PHE A 185 -16.77 12.00 6.03
N ALA A 186 -16.44 13.25 6.36
CA ALA A 186 -15.46 13.58 7.38
C ALA A 186 -15.91 14.74 8.26
N LEU A 187 -15.53 14.65 9.52
CA LEU A 187 -15.65 15.69 10.53
C LEU A 187 -14.36 15.69 11.35
N VAL A 188 -13.76 16.88 11.51
CA VAL A 188 -12.59 17.07 12.36
C VAL A 188 -12.81 18.30 13.23
N ALA A 189 -12.53 18.20 14.52
CA ALA A 189 -12.60 19.35 15.43
C ALA A 189 -11.46 19.29 16.46
N GLY A 190 -10.79 20.42 16.66
CA GLY A 190 -9.67 20.50 17.59
C GLY A 190 -8.95 21.85 17.57
N SER A 191 -7.78 21.88 18.22
CA SER A 191 -6.88 23.01 18.21
C SER A 191 -5.59 22.66 17.50
N PHE A 192 -5.31 23.37 16.41
CA PHE A 192 -4.21 23.06 15.48
C PHE A 192 -3.31 24.27 15.26
N ASP A 193 -2.12 24.03 14.74
CA ASP A 193 -1.40 24.99 13.92
C ASP A 193 -1.87 24.83 12.47
N GLN A 194 -2.05 25.94 11.78
CA GLN A 194 -2.57 25.98 10.40
C GLN A 194 -1.53 26.59 9.45
N LEU A 195 -1.36 25.93 8.29
CA LEU A 195 -0.71 26.50 7.12
C LEU A 195 -1.77 26.77 6.07
N SER A 196 -1.68 27.92 5.39
CA SER A 196 -2.62 28.32 4.34
C SER A 196 -1.86 28.78 3.11
N ASP A 197 -2.37 28.41 1.94
CA ASP A 197 -1.89 28.87 0.64
C ASP A 197 -3.07 28.88 -0.35
N THR A 198 -2.81 29.21 -1.59
CA THR A 198 -3.79 29.19 -2.66
C THR A 198 -3.22 28.49 -3.89
N PHE A 199 -4.10 27.85 -4.66
CA PHE A 199 -3.80 27.33 -5.98
C PHE A 199 -4.76 27.93 -7.00
N THR A 200 -4.24 28.42 -8.12
CA THR A 200 -5.05 28.89 -9.24
C THR A 200 -5.13 27.79 -10.28
N THR A 201 -6.34 27.30 -10.54
CA THR A 201 -6.57 26.24 -11.54
C THR A 201 -6.33 26.76 -12.96
N ALA A 202 -6.22 25.84 -13.92
CA ALA A 202 -6.03 26.18 -15.33
C ALA A 202 -7.14 27.10 -15.88
N SER A 203 -8.39 26.96 -15.39
CA SER A 203 -9.51 27.82 -15.75
C SER A 203 -9.53 29.18 -15.03
N GLY A 204 -8.55 29.42 -14.12
CA GLY A 204 -8.42 30.68 -13.37
C GLY A 204 -9.17 30.72 -12.04
N LYS A 205 -9.75 29.60 -11.57
CA LYS A 205 -10.40 29.51 -10.26
C LYS A 205 -9.35 29.51 -9.15
N SER A 206 -9.53 30.35 -8.11
CA SER A 206 -8.71 30.32 -6.91
C SER A 206 -9.25 29.28 -5.91
N VAL A 207 -8.40 28.37 -5.46
CA VAL A 207 -8.70 27.35 -4.45
C VAL A 207 -7.88 27.65 -3.20
N ALA A 208 -8.54 27.76 -2.04
CA ALA A 208 -7.85 27.85 -0.75
C ALA A 208 -7.29 26.48 -0.36
N LEU A 209 -6.02 26.43 0.05
CA LEU A 209 -5.35 25.24 0.55
C LEU A 209 -5.06 25.42 2.04
N GLU A 210 -5.54 24.49 2.86
CA GLU A 210 -5.36 24.54 4.30
C GLU A 210 -4.84 23.22 4.84
N LEU A 211 -3.75 23.30 5.62
CA LEU A 211 -3.15 22.17 6.31
C LEU A 211 -3.20 22.38 7.81
N TYR A 212 -3.76 21.43 8.54
CA TYR A 212 -3.91 21.43 9.99
C TYR A 212 -3.02 20.37 10.61
N VAL A 213 -2.14 20.78 11.51
CA VAL A 213 -1.19 19.91 12.23
C VAL A 213 -1.22 20.20 13.72
N ASP A 214 -0.71 19.29 14.52
CA ASP A 214 -0.59 19.49 15.96
C ASP A 214 0.22 20.75 16.29
N LYS A 215 -0.08 21.38 17.42
CA LYS A 215 0.63 22.57 17.92
C LYS A 215 2.15 22.34 17.95
N GLY A 216 2.91 23.30 17.44
CA GLY A 216 4.37 23.27 17.36
C GLY A 216 4.93 22.46 16.18
N LYS A 217 4.07 21.96 15.26
CA LYS A 217 4.50 21.15 14.10
C LYS A 217 4.34 21.88 12.76
N ARG A 218 3.99 23.18 12.78
CA ARG A 218 3.69 23.95 11.56
C ARG A 218 4.78 23.86 10.50
N ASP A 219 6.03 24.06 10.88
CA ASP A 219 7.16 24.12 9.94
C ASP A 219 7.41 22.76 9.24
N ARG A 220 7.00 21.65 9.84
CA ARG A 220 7.10 20.31 9.27
C ARG A 220 5.99 19.98 8.27
N GLY A 221 4.97 20.83 8.14
CA GLY A 221 3.88 20.68 7.15
C GLY A 221 4.15 21.35 5.80
N VAL A 222 5.19 22.14 5.68
CA VAL A 222 5.46 22.94 4.46
C VAL A 222 5.61 22.07 3.22
N PHE A 223 6.38 20.98 3.32
CA PHE A 223 6.61 20.08 2.19
C PHE A 223 5.31 19.44 1.68
N ALA A 224 4.42 19.02 2.59
CA ALA A 224 3.12 18.42 2.23
C ALA A 224 2.25 19.43 1.44
N LEU A 225 2.22 20.69 1.85
CA LEU A 225 1.45 21.73 1.16
C LEU A 225 2.02 22.00 -0.26
N GLU A 226 3.34 22.02 -0.42
CA GLU A 226 3.98 22.14 -1.73
C GLU A 226 3.74 20.90 -2.61
N ALA A 227 3.75 19.70 -2.01
CA ALA A 227 3.40 18.46 -2.71
C ALA A 227 1.96 18.47 -3.22
N LEU A 228 1.02 19.02 -2.46
CA LEU A 228 -0.37 19.21 -2.90
C LEU A 228 -0.45 20.09 -4.15
N LYS A 229 0.24 21.24 -4.16
CA LYS A 229 0.26 22.13 -5.33
C LYS A 229 0.85 21.45 -6.58
N ARG A 230 1.92 20.65 -6.39
CA ARG A 230 2.49 19.87 -7.51
C ARG A 230 1.51 18.82 -8.02
N SER A 231 0.78 18.16 -7.13
CA SER A 231 -0.24 17.15 -7.48
C SER A 231 -1.40 17.76 -8.27
N MET A 232 -1.90 18.92 -7.82
CA MET A 232 -2.96 19.65 -8.50
C MET A 232 -2.55 20.06 -9.92
N LYS A 233 -1.35 20.62 -10.05
CA LYS A 233 -0.81 21.03 -11.36
C LYS A 233 -0.62 19.85 -12.30
N TRP A 234 -0.06 18.75 -11.81
CA TRP A 234 0.19 17.54 -12.61
C TRP A 234 -1.13 16.93 -13.13
N ASP A 235 -2.17 16.86 -12.30
CA ASP A 235 -3.46 16.30 -12.71
C ASP A 235 -4.15 17.16 -13.79
N GLU A 236 -4.02 18.47 -13.72
CA GLU A 236 -4.47 19.36 -14.79
C GLU A 236 -3.68 19.16 -16.11
N GLU A 237 -2.35 19.05 -16.02
CA GLU A 237 -1.48 18.92 -17.19
C GLU A 237 -1.59 17.55 -17.86
N VAL A 238 -1.66 16.46 -17.08
CA VAL A 238 -1.64 15.09 -17.61
C VAL A 238 -3.03 14.59 -17.96
N PHE A 239 -4.03 14.87 -17.12
CA PHE A 239 -5.39 14.35 -17.29
C PHE A 239 -6.45 15.44 -17.56
N GLY A 240 -6.09 16.71 -17.49
CA GLY A 240 -7.04 17.82 -17.70
C GLY A 240 -8.07 17.93 -16.58
N LEU A 241 -7.76 17.46 -15.37
CA LEU A 241 -8.68 17.37 -14.24
C LEU A 241 -8.43 18.52 -13.26
N GLU A 242 -9.40 19.42 -13.11
CA GLU A 242 -9.34 20.52 -12.17
C GLU A 242 -10.07 20.16 -10.87
N TYR A 243 -9.62 20.77 -9.77
CA TYR A 243 -10.29 20.66 -8.49
C TYR A 243 -11.64 21.43 -8.48
N ASP A 244 -12.66 20.84 -7.89
CA ASP A 244 -14.06 21.25 -8.07
C ASP A 244 -14.66 22.05 -6.90
N LEU A 245 -14.05 22.03 -5.70
CA LEU A 245 -14.45 22.85 -4.55
C LEU A 245 -13.62 24.16 -4.46
N ASP A 246 -14.03 25.09 -3.56
CA ASP A 246 -13.30 26.35 -3.33
C ASP A 246 -12.19 26.22 -2.30
N ILE A 247 -12.16 25.10 -1.55
CA ILE A 247 -11.19 24.83 -0.50
C ILE A 247 -10.76 23.35 -0.54
N TYR A 248 -9.49 23.10 -0.25
CA TYR A 248 -8.93 21.78 -0.02
C TYR A 248 -8.23 21.74 1.34
N MET A 249 -8.66 20.85 2.21
CA MET A 249 -8.17 20.73 3.58
C MET A 249 -7.50 19.38 3.80
N ILE A 250 -6.38 19.41 4.53
CA ILE A 250 -5.65 18.23 5.00
C ILE A 250 -5.49 18.37 6.51
N VAL A 251 -5.83 17.32 7.26
CA VAL A 251 -5.63 17.25 8.71
C VAL A 251 -4.72 16.07 9.05
N ALA A 252 -3.63 16.34 9.75
CA ALA A 252 -2.73 15.30 10.26
C ALA A 252 -3.17 14.85 11.66
N VAL A 253 -3.34 13.54 11.84
CA VAL A 253 -3.71 12.93 13.13
C VAL A 253 -2.76 11.78 13.46
N ASP A 254 -2.49 11.56 14.77
CA ASP A 254 -1.56 10.51 15.22
C ASP A 254 -2.20 9.13 15.27
N PHE A 255 -3.44 9.03 15.74
CA PHE A 255 -4.15 7.78 15.90
C PHE A 255 -5.02 7.53 14.67
N PHE A 256 -4.48 6.80 13.72
CA PHE A 256 -5.13 6.53 12.44
C PHE A 256 -4.76 5.13 11.93
N ASN A 257 -5.77 4.33 11.58
CA ASN A 257 -5.56 2.94 11.13
C ASN A 257 -4.92 2.86 9.75
N MET A 258 -5.22 3.84 8.88
CA MET A 258 -4.79 3.89 7.49
C MET A 258 -3.56 4.81 7.32
N GLY A 259 -3.08 4.95 6.08
CA GLY A 259 -2.11 5.98 5.72
C GLY A 259 -2.76 7.35 5.62
N ALA A 260 -3.82 7.44 4.85
CA ALA A 260 -4.66 8.62 4.67
C ALA A 260 -6.05 8.22 4.19
N MET A 261 -6.93 9.22 4.01
CA MET A 261 -8.29 9.06 3.52
C MET A 261 -8.72 10.26 2.67
N GLU A 262 -9.25 9.97 1.49
CA GLU A 262 -9.64 10.92 0.44
C GLU A 262 -10.97 11.65 0.68
N ASN A 263 -11.47 11.74 1.89
CA ASN A 263 -12.76 12.41 2.18
C ASN A 263 -12.91 13.71 1.41
N LYS A 264 -14.01 13.90 0.72
CA LYS A 264 -14.22 15.04 -0.18
C LYS A 264 -13.97 16.40 0.48
N GLY A 265 -12.96 17.10 0.01
CA GLY A 265 -12.58 18.42 0.50
C GLY A 265 -11.88 18.47 1.87
N LEU A 266 -11.85 17.35 2.60
CA LEU A 266 -11.25 17.25 3.94
C LEU A 266 -10.57 15.89 4.08
N ASN A 267 -9.32 15.79 3.61
CA ASN A 267 -8.54 14.59 3.76
C ASN A 267 -7.99 14.47 5.19
N VAL A 268 -8.05 13.26 5.74
CA VAL A 268 -7.46 12.92 7.04
C VAL A 268 -6.25 12.03 6.81
N PHE A 269 -5.12 12.43 7.36
CA PHE A 269 -3.82 11.79 7.18
C PHE A 269 -3.25 11.29 8.50
N ASN A 270 -2.65 10.12 8.48
CA ASN A 270 -1.68 9.77 9.50
C ASN A 270 -0.52 10.78 9.47
N SER A 271 -0.15 11.34 10.61
CA SER A 271 0.86 12.41 10.72
C SER A 271 2.18 12.08 10.03
N LYS A 272 2.57 10.81 9.96
CA LYS A 272 3.80 10.36 9.30
C LYS A 272 3.82 10.61 7.78
N PHE A 273 2.67 10.84 7.16
CA PHE A 273 2.54 11.17 5.73
C PHE A 273 2.28 12.66 5.45
N VAL A 274 2.46 13.49 6.48
CA VAL A 274 2.36 14.96 6.39
C VAL A 274 3.62 15.64 6.89
N LEU A 275 4.14 15.19 8.06
CA LEU A 275 5.21 15.89 8.76
C LEU A 275 6.59 15.45 8.25
N ALA A 276 7.32 16.38 7.65
CA ALA A 276 8.68 16.14 7.18
C ALA A 276 9.54 17.39 7.28
N ASP A 277 10.73 17.23 7.82
CA ASP A 277 11.84 18.20 7.75
C ASP A 277 13.17 17.45 7.64
N GLN A 278 14.24 18.18 7.30
CA GLN A 278 15.58 17.61 7.08
C GLN A 278 16.08 16.76 8.25
N GLU A 279 15.86 17.17 9.48
CA GLU A 279 16.41 16.50 10.66
C GLU A 279 15.63 15.26 11.05
N SER A 280 14.29 15.27 10.91
CA SER A 280 13.39 14.22 11.42
C SER A 280 12.89 13.25 10.36
N ALA A 281 12.95 13.62 9.08
CA ALA A 281 12.45 12.82 7.96
C ALA A 281 13.58 12.31 7.07
N THR A 282 13.48 11.03 6.68
CA THR A 282 14.34 10.45 5.65
C THR A 282 13.91 10.89 4.26
N ASP A 283 14.78 10.70 3.26
CA ASP A 283 14.39 10.88 1.85
C ASP A 283 13.18 10.01 1.48
N GLU A 284 13.08 8.81 2.07
CA GLU A 284 11.92 7.92 1.92
C GLU A 284 10.65 8.51 2.55
N ASP A 285 10.77 9.16 3.71
CA ASP A 285 9.61 9.86 4.33
C ASP A 285 9.13 11.02 3.45
N PHE A 286 10.03 11.82 2.89
CA PHE A 286 9.67 12.88 1.93
C PHE A 286 8.97 12.31 0.71
N PHE A 287 9.50 11.22 0.13
CA PHE A 287 8.87 10.53 -0.97
C PHE A 287 7.46 10.05 -0.62
N ASN A 288 7.29 9.42 0.54
CA ASN A 288 6.00 8.91 0.99
C ASN A 288 5.00 10.02 1.25
N VAL A 289 5.41 11.15 1.83
CA VAL A 289 4.54 12.33 1.99
C VAL A 289 4.03 12.80 0.63
N GLU A 290 4.90 13.01 -0.35
CA GLU A 290 4.51 13.48 -1.68
C GLU A 290 3.61 12.47 -2.40
N SER A 291 3.94 11.18 -2.36
CA SER A 291 3.16 10.11 -2.99
C SER A 291 1.76 9.96 -2.41
N VAL A 292 1.62 9.98 -1.07
CA VAL A 292 0.30 9.83 -0.42
C VAL A 292 -0.55 11.10 -0.57
N ILE A 293 0.05 12.28 -0.49
CA ILE A 293 -0.65 13.55 -0.81
C ILE A 293 -1.23 13.50 -2.23
N ALA A 294 -0.44 13.05 -3.19
CA ALA A 294 -0.89 12.90 -4.58
C ALA A 294 -2.01 11.85 -4.71
N HIS A 295 -1.86 10.69 -4.07
CA HIS A 295 -2.84 9.61 -4.08
C HIS A 295 -4.22 10.13 -3.62
N GLU A 296 -4.29 10.78 -2.46
CA GLU A 296 -5.55 11.30 -1.92
C GLU A 296 -6.13 12.44 -2.77
N TYR A 297 -5.27 13.30 -3.31
CA TYR A 297 -5.74 14.34 -4.23
C TYR A 297 -6.33 13.73 -5.52
N PHE A 298 -5.67 12.73 -6.11
CA PHE A 298 -6.15 12.11 -7.36
C PHE A 298 -7.46 11.37 -7.18
N HIS A 299 -7.76 10.89 -5.98
CA HIS A 299 -9.08 10.35 -5.65
C HIS A 299 -10.22 11.33 -5.84
N ASN A 300 -9.99 12.63 -5.89
CA ASN A 300 -11.06 13.61 -6.11
C ASN A 300 -11.89 13.28 -7.36
N TRP A 301 -11.24 12.80 -8.42
CA TRP A 301 -11.87 12.32 -9.65
C TRP A 301 -12.01 10.81 -9.71
N THR A 302 -10.96 10.06 -9.38
CA THR A 302 -10.97 8.59 -9.41
C THR A 302 -11.25 8.02 -8.01
N GLY A 303 -12.49 8.10 -7.60
CA GLY A 303 -13.01 7.66 -6.30
C GLY A 303 -14.15 8.51 -5.78
N ASN A 304 -14.05 9.84 -5.86
CA ASN A 304 -15.06 10.76 -5.34
C ASN A 304 -16.08 11.18 -6.40
N ARG A 305 -15.65 11.78 -7.51
CA ARG A 305 -16.54 12.16 -8.64
C ARG A 305 -17.11 10.93 -9.34
N VAL A 306 -16.29 9.92 -9.58
CA VAL A 306 -16.72 8.59 -10.02
C VAL A 306 -16.32 7.61 -8.92
N THR A 307 -17.30 6.91 -8.34
CA THR A 307 -17.09 6.02 -7.20
C THR A 307 -17.50 4.58 -7.49
N CYS A 308 -17.27 3.68 -6.53
CA CYS A 308 -17.58 2.26 -6.64
C CYS A 308 -19.07 2.00 -6.41
N ARG A 309 -19.68 1.13 -7.22
CA ARG A 309 -21.05 0.65 -6.99
C ARG A 309 -21.17 -0.16 -5.69
N ASP A 310 -20.18 -0.98 -5.42
CA ASP A 310 -20.08 -1.83 -4.24
C ASP A 310 -18.60 -2.08 -3.88
N TRP A 311 -18.31 -2.59 -2.69
CA TRP A 311 -16.93 -2.76 -2.22
C TRP A 311 -16.13 -3.83 -2.97
N PHE A 312 -16.78 -4.75 -3.70
CA PHE A 312 -16.09 -5.68 -4.58
C PHE A 312 -15.41 -4.97 -5.76
N GLN A 313 -15.84 -3.75 -6.08
CA GLN A 313 -15.27 -2.90 -7.12
C GLN A 313 -14.09 -2.03 -6.62
N LEU A 314 -13.59 -2.24 -5.42
CA LEU A 314 -12.63 -1.34 -4.75
C LEU A 314 -11.41 -1.00 -5.61
N SER A 315 -10.89 -1.95 -6.40
CA SER A 315 -9.75 -1.70 -7.31
C SER A 315 -10.07 -0.69 -8.42
N LEU A 316 -11.35 -0.45 -8.72
CA LEU A 316 -11.78 0.59 -9.66
C LEU A 316 -11.22 1.96 -9.25
N LYS A 317 -11.27 2.29 -7.97
CA LYS A 317 -10.69 3.53 -7.47
C LYS A 317 -9.23 3.35 -7.04
N GLU A 318 -8.91 2.29 -6.31
CA GLU A 318 -7.58 2.13 -5.72
C GLU A 318 -6.51 1.73 -6.73
N GLY A 319 -6.76 0.72 -7.56
CA GLY A 319 -5.80 0.33 -8.61
C GLY A 319 -5.50 1.47 -9.59
N LEU A 320 -6.54 2.20 -10.01
CA LEU A 320 -6.39 3.35 -10.89
C LEU A 320 -5.64 4.50 -10.21
N THR A 321 -5.97 4.82 -8.97
CA THR A 321 -5.33 5.93 -8.24
C THR A 321 -3.89 5.61 -7.85
N VAL A 322 -3.57 4.38 -7.45
CA VAL A 322 -2.18 3.93 -7.24
C VAL A 322 -1.37 4.05 -8.53
N PHE A 323 -1.92 3.64 -9.68
CA PHE A 323 -1.24 3.83 -10.96
C PHE A 323 -0.94 5.31 -11.24
N ARG A 324 -1.90 6.20 -10.97
CA ARG A 324 -1.74 7.65 -11.19
C ARG A 324 -0.70 8.26 -10.24
N ASP A 325 -0.71 7.89 -8.95
CA ASP A 325 0.29 8.36 -8.01
C ASP A 325 1.70 7.85 -8.35
N GLN A 326 1.81 6.63 -8.87
CA GLN A 326 3.08 6.07 -9.35
C GLN A 326 3.61 6.81 -10.58
N GLN A 327 2.76 7.19 -11.52
CA GLN A 327 3.14 8.05 -12.65
C GLN A 327 3.63 9.42 -12.17
N PHE A 328 2.86 10.07 -11.29
CA PHE A 328 3.23 11.34 -10.69
C PHE A 328 4.58 11.25 -9.97
N SER A 329 4.78 10.25 -9.12
CA SER A 329 6.04 10.08 -8.39
C SER A 329 7.23 9.84 -9.32
N SER A 330 7.01 9.15 -10.44
CA SER A 330 8.04 8.97 -11.48
C SER A 330 8.41 10.28 -12.17
N ASP A 331 7.43 11.14 -12.44
CA ASP A 331 7.66 12.45 -13.07
C ASP A 331 8.32 13.45 -12.09
N MET A 332 8.02 13.34 -10.79
CA MET A 332 8.57 14.24 -9.75
C MET A 332 9.97 13.83 -9.26
N SER A 333 10.35 12.55 -9.43
CA SER A 333 11.60 12.01 -8.90
C SER A 333 12.27 11.06 -9.90
N SER A 334 12.68 9.86 -9.49
CA SER A 334 13.34 8.88 -10.35
C SER A 334 12.37 7.82 -10.87
N PRO A 335 12.16 7.70 -12.19
CA PRO A 335 11.37 6.60 -12.76
C PRO A 335 11.93 5.22 -12.43
N LEU A 336 13.26 5.04 -12.48
CA LEU A 336 13.92 3.76 -12.22
C LEU A 336 13.77 3.32 -10.77
N SER A 337 14.18 4.16 -9.83
CA SER A 337 14.10 3.83 -8.39
C SER A 337 12.66 3.57 -7.95
N ASN A 338 11.70 4.36 -8.46
CA ASN A 338 10.29 4.17 -8.17
C ASN A 338 9.77 2.85 -8.74
N ARG A 339 10.13 2.52 -9.98
CA ARG A 339 9.70 1.26 -10.58
C ARG A 339 10.24 0.04 -9.82
N ILE A 340 11.50 0.07 -9.46
CA ILE A 340 12.13 -1.00 -8.65
C ILE A 340 11.45 -1.14 -7.28
N LYS A 341 11.13 -0.02 -6.62
CA LYS A 341 10.39 -0.02 -5.34
C LYS A 341 9.02 -0.69 -5.48
N GLN A 342 8.25 -0.33 -6.50
CA GLN A 342 6.94 -0.92 -6.78
C GLN A 342 7.05 -2.44 -7.04
N VAL A 343 8.04 -2.86 -7.81
CA VAL A 343 8.26 -4.27 -8.14
C VAL A 343 8.69 -5.08 -6.92
N ARG A 344 9.46 -4.50 -6.00
CA ARG A 344 9.76 -5.14 -4.70
C ARG A 344 8.48 -5.39 -3.90
N VAL A 345 7.56 -4.43 -3.80
CA VAL A 345 6.26 -4.64 -3.15
C VAL A 345 5.50 -5.80 -3.79
N MET A 346 5.47 -5.87 -5.13
CA MET A 346 4.84 -6.97 -5.84
C MET A 346 5.47 -8.32 -5.49
N ARG A 347 6.80 -8.42 -5.55
CA ARG A 347 7.54 -9.67 -5.33
C ARG A 347 7.56 -10.12 -3.87
N GLU A 348 7.60 -9.19 -2.92
CA GLU A 348 7.72 -9.50 -1.49
C GLU A 348 6.37 -9.74 -0.82
N HIS A 349 5.33 -9.02 -1.23
CA HIS A 349 4.04 -9.00 -0.55
C HIS A 349 2.88 -9.50 -1.42
N GLN A 350 2.75 -9.02 -2.65
CA GLN A 350 1.60 -9.38 -3.48
C GLN A 350 1.69 -10.83 -3.99
N PHE A 351 2.85 -11.29 -4.41
CA PHE A 351 3.03 -12.69 -4.79
C PHE A 351 2.82 -13.65 -3.62
N ALA A 352 3.19 -13.22 -2.41
CA ALA A 352 2.91 -13.96 -1.18
C ALA A 352 1.40 -14.07 -0.91
N GLU A 353 0.64 -13.00 -1.09
CA GLU A 353 -0.82 -13.00 -0.94
C GLU A 353 -1.48 -13.92 -1.96
N ASP A 354 -1.10 -13.84 -3.23
CA ASP A 354 -1.60 -14.72 -4.30
C ASP A 354 -1.31 -16.22 -4.07
N ALA A 355 -0.20 -16.53 -3.42
CA ALA A 355 0.20 -17.91 -3.10
C ALA A 355 -0.40 -18.43 -1.79
N SER A 356 -1.09 -17.60 -1.03
CA SER A 356 -1.64 -17.92 0.30
C SER A 356 -3.12 -18.32 0.25
N ALA A 357 -3.64 -18.69 1.41
CA ALA A 357 -5.07 -18.89 1.64
C ALA A 357 -5.91 -17.62 1.40
N MET A 358 -5.27 -16.44 1.37
CA MET A 358 -5.90 -15.14 1.14
C MET A 358 -5.99 -14.76 -0.34
N SER A 359 -5.57 -15.64 -1.25
CA SER A 359 -5.65 -15.39 -2.70
C SER A 359 -7.05 -14.96 -3.13
N HIS A 360 -7.11 -13.92 -3.94
CA HIS A 360 -8.34 -13.37 -4.52
C HIS A 360 -8.02 -12.56 -5.79
N PRO A 361 -8.98 -12.39 -6.70
CA PRO A 361 -8.81 -11.48 -7.84
C PRO A 361 -8.71 -10.01 -7.38
N ILE A 362 -8.26 -9.11 -8.25
CA ILE A 362 -8.31 -7.66 -7.97
C ILE A 362 -9.75 -7.17 -7.79
N ARG A 363 -10.72 -7.85 -8.41
CA ARG A 363 -12.16 -7.72 -8.12
C ARG A 363 -12.63 -9.00 -7.40
N PRO A 364 -12.60 -9.03 -6.07
CA PRO A 364 -12.94 -10.23 -5.30
C PRO A 364 -14.40 -10.67 -5.48
N ASP A 365 -14.69 -11.94 -5.21
CA ASP A 365 -16.03 -12.51 -5.34
C ASP A 365 -16.77 -12.67 -4.01
N GLU A 366 -16.04 -12.80 -2.89
CA GLU A 366 -16.63 -12.93 -1.57
C GLU A 366 -15.74 -12.38 -0.45
N VAL A 367 -16.37 -12.00 0.66
CA VAL A 367 -15.70 -11.53 1.89
C VAL A 367 -16.61 -11.71 3.11
N ILE A 368 -16.02 -11.88 4.28
CA ILE A 368 -16.74 -11.82 5.56
C ILE A 368 -16.73 -10.40 6.09
N GLU A 369 -15.55 -9.75 6.11
CA GLU A 369 -15.36 -8.40 6.62
C GLU A 369 -14.80 -7.46 5.55
N MET A 370 -15.51 -6.36 5.25
CA MET A 370 -15.15 -5.43 4.17
C MET A 370 -13.75 -4.80 4.34
N ASN A 371 -13.32 -4.54 5.57
CA ASN A 371 -11.99 -3.99 5.84
C ASN A 371 -10.85 -4.90 5.36
N ASN A 372 -11.11 -6.21 5.16
CA ASN A 372 -10.14 -7.16 4.64
C ASN A 372 -9.93 -7.08 3.12
N PHE A 373 -10.70 -6.25 2.39
CA PHE A 373 -10.47 -5.99 0.95
C PHE A 373 -9.31 -5.03 0.66
N TYR A 374 -8.79 -4.33 1.65
CA TYR A 374 -7.70 -3.37 1.50
C TYR A 374 -6.35 -4.10 1.46
N THR A 375 -6.07 -4.71 0.32
CA THR A 375 -4.97 -5.66 0.11
C THR A 375 -3.99 -5.17 -0.96
N VAL A 376 -2.75 -5.66 -0.92
CA VAL A 376 -1.76 -5.39 -1.99
C VAL A 376 -2.22 -5.94 -3.35
N THR A 377 -3.12 -6.91 -3.38
CA THR A 377 -3.74 -7.38 -4.63
C THR A 377 -4.67 -6.33 -5.22
N VAL A 378 -5.59 -5.78 -4.44
CA VAL A 378 -6.55 -4.77 -4.90
C VAL A 378 -5.84 -3.47 -5.30
N TYR A 379 -4.82 -3.04 -4.54
CA TYR A 379 -4.07 -1.79 -4.73
C TYR A 379 -2.96 -1.94 -5.76
N ASP A 380 -1.94 -2.73 -5.45
CA ASP A 380 -0.70 -2.79 -6.22
C ASP A 380 -0.84 -3.65 -7.49
N LYS A 381 -1.40 -4.87 -7.39
CA LYS A 381 -1.72 -5.64 -8.60
C LYS A 381 -2.79 -4.95 -9.43
N GLY A 382 -3.77 -4.30 -8.80
CA GLY A 382 -4.72 -3.43 -9.49
C GLY A 382 -4.01 -2.36 -10.33
N ALA A 383 -3.03 -1.67 -9.78
CA ALA A 383 -2.22 -0.69 -10.50
C ALA A 383 -1.42 -1.31 -11.65
N GLU A 384 -0.87 -2.52 -11.47
CA GLU A 384 -0.17 -3.24 -12.54
C GLU A 384 -1.11 -3.61 -13.71
N VAL A 385 -2.36 -3.96 -13.43
CA VAL A 385 -3.38 -4.20 -14.47
C VAL A 385 -3.67 -2.91 -15.25
N ILE A 386 -3.81 -1.78 -14.57
CA ILE A 386 -3.96 -0.47 -15.25
C ILE A 386 -2.70 -0.13 -16.06
N ARG A 387 -1.51 -0.41 -15.54
CA ARG A 387 -0.24 -0.18 -16.26
C ARG A 387 -0.15 -1.01 -17.55
N MET A 388 -0.55 -2.28 -17.52
CA MET A 388 -0.63 -3.10 -18.72
C MET A 388 -1.59 -2.50 -19.75
N MET A 389 -2.73 -2.00 -19.30
CA MET A 389 -3.70 -1.33 -20.17
C MET A 389 -3.11 -0.05 -20.78
N HIS A 390 -2.40 0.75 -19.98
CA HIS A 390 -1.66 1.92 -20.48
C HIS A 390 -0.56 1.53 -21.51
N THR A 391 0.13 0.43 -21.28
CA THR A 391 1.11 -0.10 -22.25
C THR A 391 0.45 -0.47 -23.58
N LEU A 392 -0.73 -1.11 -23.53
CA LEU A 392 -1.46 -1.53 -24.73
C LEU A 392 -2.04 -0.34 -25.53
N LEU A 393 -2.62 0.63 -24.83
CA LEU A 393 -3.28 1.77 -25.45
C LEU A 393 -2.30 2.90 -25.84
N GLY A 394 -1.14 2.96 -25.21
CA GLY A 394 -0.25 4.12 -25.24
C GLY A 394 -0.82 5.30 -24.45
N ALA A 395 -0.01 6.32 -24.22
CA ALA A 395 -0.39 7.48 -23.40
C ALA A 395 -1.62 8.23 -23.96
N GLU A 396 -1.68 8.46 -25.27
CA GLU A 396 -2.79 9.16 -25.93
C GLU A 396 -4.09 8.34 -25.88
N GLY A 397 -4.02 7.04 -26.15
CA GLY A 397 -5.17 6.13 -26.08
C GLY A 397 -5.70 5.98 -24.65
N PHE A 398 -4.82 5.86 -23.69
CA PHE A 398 -5.20 5.80 -22.28
C PHE A 398 -5.86 7.10 -21.81
N ARG A 399 -5.31 8.28 -22.21
CA ARG A 399 -5.93 9.58 -21.91
C ARG A 399 -7.32 9.68 -22.55
N ALA A 400 -7.50 9.29 -23.81
CA ALA A 400 -8.81 9.29 -24.45
C ALA A 400 -9.80 8.38 -23.74
N GLY A 401 -9.38 7.20 -23.27
CA GLY A 401 -10.19 6.30 -22.45
C GLY A 401 -10.60 6.90 -21.12
N MET A 402 -9.70 7.60 -20.43
CA MET A 402 -9.98 8.33 -19.19
C MET A 402 -10.99 9.46 -19.40
N ASP A 403 -10.83 10.26 -20.46
CA ASP A 403 -11.78 11.33 -20.82
C ASP A 403 -13.19 10.75 -21.05
N GLU A 404 -13.29 9.61 -21.76
CA GLU A 404 -14.56 8.93 -22.01
C GLU A 404 -15.16 8.33 -20.72
N TYR A 405 -14.32 7.79 -19.82
CA TYR A 405 -14.77 7.30 -18.51
C TYR A 405 -15.44 8.39 -17.68
N PHE A 406 -14.83 9.57 -17.58
CA PHE A 406 -15.43 10.70 -16.88
C PHE A 406 -16.66 11.26 -17.61
N ARG A 407 -16.63 11.32 -18.93
CA ARG A 407 -17.80 11.77 -19.71
C ARG A 407 -19.04 10.89 -19.46
N ARG A 408 -18.84 9.56 -19.34
CA ARG A 408 -19.95 8.62 -19.10
C ARG A 408 -20.42 8.61 -17.66
N HIS A 409 -19.51 8.73 -16.72
CA HIS A 409 -19.74 8.27 -15.34
C HIS A 409 -19.53 9.32 -14.25
N ASP A 410 -19.27 10.58 -14.60
CA ASP A 410 -19.18 11.66 -13.62
C ASP A 410 -20.46 11.73 -12.77
N GLY A 411 -20.31 11.72 -11.44
CA GLY A 411 -21.40 11.73 -10.48
C GLY A 411 -22.10 10.38 -10.28
N GLN A 412 -21.48 9.28 -10.72
CA GLN A 412 -22.05 7.93 -10.64
C GLN A 412 -21.19 6.97 -9.79
N ALA A 413 -21.84 5.92 -9.30
CA ALA A 413 -21.22 4.75 -8.68
C ALA A 413 -21.24 3.59 -9.67
N VAL A 414 -20.06 3.13 -10.11
CA VAL A 414 -19.90 2.22 -11.25
C VAL A 414 -19.02 1.02 -10.95
N THR A 415 -18.79 0.17 -11.95
CA THR A 415 -18.05 -1.09 -11.84
C THR A 415 -16.72 -1.06 -12.58
N CYS A 416 -15.86 -2.04 -12.30
CA CYS A 416 -14.64 -2.25 -13.08
C CYS A 416 -14.95 -2.50 -14.57
N ASP A 417 -16.05 -3.18 -14.88
CA ASP A 417 -16.45 -3.43 -16.27
C ASP A 417 -16.83 -2.13 -17.01
N ASP A 418 -17.42 -1.15 -16.32
CA ASP A 418 -17.70 0.18 -16.88
C ASP A 418 -16.43 0.91 -17.26
N PHE A 419 -15.37 0.81 -16.43
CA PHE A 419 -14.06 1.37 -16.72
C PHE A 419 -13.42 0.71 -17.94
N VAL A 420 -13.38 -0.63 -17.99
CA VAL A 420 -12.84 -1.37 -19.14
C VAL A 420 -13.60 -1.02 -20.43
N SER A 421 -14.93 -0.88 -20.36
CA SER A 421 -15.76 -0.46 -21.50
C SER A 421 -15.40 0.94 -22.01
N ALA A 422 -15.11 1.88 -21.11
CA ALA A 422 -14.63 3.21 -21.49
C ALA A 422 -13.25 3.14 -22.18
N MET A 423 -12.32 2.36 -21.66
CA MET A 423 -11.01 2.14 -22.27
C MET A 423 -11.12 1.46 -23.64
N GLN A 424 -12.01 0.47 -23.78
CA GLN A 424 -12.27 -0.22 -25.05
C GLN A 424 -12.68 0.75 -26.16
N SER A 425 -13.41 1.81 -25.84
CA SER A 425 -13.83 2.82 -26.82
C SER A 425 -12.70 3.68 -27.40
N ALA A 426 -11.53 3.66 -26.74
CA ALA A 426 -10.35 4.44 -27.12
C ALA A 426 -9.30 3.61 -27.90
N THR A 427 -9.57 2.34 -28.22
CA THR A 427 -8.63 1.44 -28.88
C THR A 427 -9.33 0.42 -29.77
N ASP A 428 -8.63 0.00 -30.83
CA ASP A 428 -9.03 -1.12 -31.70
C ASP A 428 -8.60 -2.50 -31.14
N ILE A 429 -7.84 -2.52 -30.04
CA ILE A 429 -7.43 -3.76 -29.35
C ILE A 429 -8.66 -4.32 -28.61
N ASP A 430 -8.98 -5.60 -28.82
CA ASP A 430 -10.04 -6.27 -28.08
C ASP A 430 -9.61 -6.58 -26.64
N LEU A 431 -10.16 -5.85 -25.67
CA LEU A 431 -9.89 -6.01 -24.25
C LEU A 431 -10.72 -7.13 -23.57
N THR A 432 -11.51 -7.88 -24.31
CA THR A 432 -12.36 -8.96 -23.74
C THR A 432 -11.51 -10.00 -23.02
N HIS A 433 -10.48 -10.52 -23.66
CA HIS A 433 -9.56 -11.48 -23.02
C HIS A 433 -8.74 -10.83 -21.89
N PHE A 434 -8.33 -9.57 -22.07
CA PHE A 434 -7.62 -8.81 -21.03
C PHE A 434 -8.44 -8.69 -19.74
N SER A 435 -9.77 -8.60 -19.82
CA SER A 435 -10.67 -8.48 -18.65
C SER A 435 -10.54 -9.65 -17.67
N LEU A 436 -9.95 -10.78 -18.08
CA LEU A 436 -9.68 -11.91 -17.20
C LEU A 436 -8.75 -11.53 -16.01
N TRP A 437 -7.90 -10.51 -16.16
CA TRP A 437 -7.09 -9.97 -15.05
C TRP A 437 -7.92 -9.47 -13.86
N TYR A 438 -9.17 -9.08 -14.07
CA TYR A 438 -10.09 -8.63 -13.00
C TYR A 438 -10.74 -9.79 -12.24
N SER A 439 -10.85 -10.97 -12.84
CA SER A 439 -11.64 -12.10 -12.31
C SER A 439 -10.81 -13.34 -11.97
N GLN A 440 -9.57 -13.43 -12.47
CA GLN A 440 -8.69 -14.56 -12.17
C GLN A 440 -7.64 -14.15 -11.14
N SER A 441 -7.56 -14.90 -10.04
CA SER A 441 -6.53 -14.80 -8.99
C SER A 441 -5.26 -15.56 -9.37
N GLY A 442 -4.21 -15.35 -8.59
CA GLY A 442 -2.94 -16.01 -8.72
C GLY A 442 -1.94 -15.30 -9.62
N THR A 443 -0.67 -15.63 -9.45
CA THR A 443 0.44 -15.04 -10.18
C THR A 443 0.88 -15.97 -11.30
N PRO A 444 0.81 -15.57 -12.59
CA PRO A 444 1.32 -16.36 -13.67
C PRO A 444 2.85 -16.45 -13.61
N THR A 445 3.40 -17.57 -14.05
CA THR A 445 4.82 -17.74 -14.34
C THR A 445 5.01 -17.69 -15.85
N VAL A 446 5.87 -16.79 -16.32
CA VAL A 446 6.36 -16.77 -17.69
C VAL A 446 7.67 -17.54 -17.76
N THR A 447 7.72 -18.59 -18.58
CA THR A 447 8.91 -19.39 -18.80
C THR A 447 9.47 -19.09 -20.18
N VAL A 448 10.77 -18.84 -20.25
CA VAL A 448 11.52 -18.54 -21.49
C VAL A 448 12.49 -19.69 -21.75
N GLU A 449 12.30 -20.39 -22.84
CA GLU A 449 13.13 -21.55 -23.24
C GLU A 449 13.73 -21.32 -24.65
N ARG A 450 14.99 -21.67 -24.81
CA ARG A 450 15.70 -21.58 -26.09
C ARG A 450 15.99 -22.94 -26.69
N ALA A 451 15.96 -23.00 -28.00
CA ALA A 451 16.47 -24.16 -28.73
C ALA A 451 17.21 -23.73 -30.01
N VAL A 452 18.30 -24.40 -30.31
CA VAL A 452 19.09 -24.20 -31.56
C VAL A 452 18.90 -25.42 -32.44
N LYS A 453 18.37 -25.17 -33.62
CA LYS A 453 18.20 -26.27 -34.62
C LYS A 453 19.54 -26.59 -35.35
N PRO A 454 19.69 -27.77 -35.91
CA PRO A 454 20.86 -28.14 -36.68
C PRO A 454 21.15 -27.14 -37.87
N SER A 455 20.13 -26.47 -38.35
CA SER A 455 20.23 -25.42 -39.39
C SER A 455 20.90 -24.13 -38.91
N GLY A 456 21.12 -23.96 -37.59
CA GLY A 456 21.59 -22.71 -37.00
C GLY A 456 20.45 -21.71 -36.68
N GLU A 457 19.20 -22.08 -36.95
CA GLU A 457 18.02 -21.30 -36.53
C GLU A 457 17.84 -21.41 -35.00
N VAL A 458 17.66 -20.26 -34.33
CA VAL A 458 17.34 -20.19 -32.90
C VAL A 458 15.85 -19.97 -32.73
N THR A 459 15.24 -20.73 -31.83
CA THR A 459 13.85 -20.50 -31.39
C THR A 459 13.83 -20.11 -29.93
N VAL A 460 12.98 -19.12 -29.56
CA VAL A 460 12.67 -18.74 -28.20
C VAL A 460 11.18 -19.01 -27.98
N THR A 461 10.88 -19.91 -27.04
CA THR A 461 9.49 -20.27 -26.70
C THR A 461 9.14 -19.59 -25.38
N LEU A 462 8.10 -18.78 -25.40
CA LEU A 462 7.50 -18.13 -24.27
C LEU A 462 6.30 -18.96 -23.83
N LYS A 463 6.27 -19.38 -22.56
CA LYS A 463 5.16 -20.14 -22.00
C LYS A 463 4.57 -19.39 -20.81
N GLN A 464 3.28 -19.56 -20.56
CA GLN A 464 2.65 -19.07 -19.33
C GLN A 464 1.90 -20.18 -18.62
N HIS A 465 1.94 -20.13 -17.30
CA HIS A 465 1.17 -21.03 -16.44
C HIS A 465 0.81 -20.28 -15.14
N THR A 466 -0.47 -20.32 -14.75
CA THR A 466 -0.93 -19.84 -13.45
C THR A 466 -1.32 -21.06 -12.61
N PRO A 467 -0.69 -21.28 -11.45
CA PRO A 467 -1.03 -22.42 -10.59
C PRO A 467 -2.43 -22.23 -9.98
N PRO A 468 -3.11 -23.32 -9.57
CA PRO A 468 -4.32 -23.23 -8.77
C PRO A 468 -4.09 -22.40 -7.50
N THR A 469 -5.13 -21.68 -7.07
CA THR A 469 -5.13 -20.88 -5.83
C THR A 469 -6.21 -21.36 -4.88
N ALA A 470 -6.17 -20.87 -3.64
CA ALA A 470 -7.15 -21.26 -2.61
C ALA A 470 -8.61 -21.01 -3.02
N ASP A 471 -8.84 -19.94 -3.78
CA ASP A 471 -10.17 -19.51 -4.24
C ASP A 471 -10.55 -20.06 -5.62
N GLN A 472 -9.57 -20.45 -6.46
CA GLN A 472 -9.81 -20.86 -7.85
C GLN A 472 -8.91 -22.04 -8.26
N ALA A 473 -9.49 -23.21 -8.38
CA ALA A 473 -8.78 -24.44 -8.77
C ALA A 473 -8.42 -24.48 -10.27
N THR A 474 -9.17 -23.78 -11.13
CA THR A 474 -8.98 -23.79 -12.59
C THR A 474 -8.52 -22.43 -13.09
N LYS A 475 -7.49 -22.41 -13.93
CA LYS A 475 -6.89 -21.21 -14.50
C LYS A 475 -6.91 -21.24 -16.03
N GLN A 476 -7.05 -20.07 -16.62
CA GLN A 476 -6.94 -19.85 -18.07
C GLN A 476 -5.65 -19.09 -18.39
N ALA A 477 -5.18 -19.19 -19.64
CA ALA A 477 -4.11 -18.33 -20.11
C ALA A 477 -4.55 -16.86 -20.06
N LEU A 478 -3.71 -16.01 -19.46
CA LEU A 478 -3.95 -14.57 -19.36
C LEU A 478 -3.50 -13.86 -20.65
N TYR A 479 -4.01 -12.66 -20.86
CA TYR A 479 -3.51 -11.75 -21.90
C TYR A 479 -2.33 -10.94 -21.34
N ILE A 480 -1.09 -11.37 -21.64
CA ILE A 480 0.13 -10.78 -21.08
C ILE A 480 0.85 -9.94 -22.14
N PRO A 481 0.89 -8.60 -22.02
CA PRO A 481 1.73 -7.74 -22.83
C PRO A 481 3.19 -7.86 -22.33
N LEU A 482 3.93 -8.81 -22.90
CA LEU A 482 5.29 -9.12 -22.48
C LEU A 482 6.30 -8.24 -23.21
N GLN A 483 6.95 -7.35 -22.48
CA GLN A 483 8.09 -6.60 -22.96
C GLN A 483 9.33 -7.49 -22.91
N ILE A 484 9.99 -7.66 -24.05
CA ILE A 484 11.14 -8.55 -24.18
C ILE A 484 12.09 -8.04 -25.25
N GLU A 485 13.37 -8.07 -24.97
CA GLU A 485 14.44 -7.76 -25.93
C GLU A 485 15.35 -8.99 -26.14
N PHE A 486 16.06 -9.01 -27.24
CA PHE A 486 16.92 -10.12 -27.61
C PHE A 486 18.30 -9.61 -27.99
N ILE A 487 19.33 -10.15 -27.36
CA ILE A 487 20.72 -9.69 -27.46
C ILE A 487 21.57 -10.87 -27.98
N ASN A 488 22.35 -10.64 -29.03
CA ASN A 488 23.27 -11.65 -29.56
C ASN A 488 24.58 -11.69 -28.74
N GLU A 489 25.46 -12.61 -29.07
CA GLU A 489 26.75 -12.81 -28.38
C GLU A 489 27.71 -11.61 -28.46
N ARG A 490 27.46 -10.64 -29.38
CA ARG A 490 28.24 -9.38 -29.51
C ARG A 490 27.64 -8.21 -28.76
N GLY A 491 26.51 -8.42 -28.10
CA GLY A 491 25.77 -7.35 -27.45
C GLY A 491 24.87 -6.53 -28.38
N GLU A 492 24.62 -7.01 -29.63
CA GLU A 492 23.76 -6.34 -30.56
C GLU A 492 22.30 -6.80 -30.39
N HIS A 493 21.35 -5.87 -30.47
CA HIS A 493 19.92 -6.18 -30.41
C HIS A 493 19.49 -6.81 -31.73
N VAL A 494 18.74 -7.90 -31.63
CA VAL A 494 18.23 -8.66 -32.78
C VAL A 494 16.72 -8.83 -32.68
N LEU A 495 16.05 -8.84 -33.86
CA LEU A 495 14.59 -8.98 -33.91
C LEU A 495 14.23 -10.39 -34.41
N PRO A 496 13.15 -11.01 -33.87
CA PRO A 496 12.63 -12.25 -34.38
C PRO A 496 12.00 -12.09 -35.78
N ASP A 497 11.96 -13.19 -36.51
CA ASP A 497 11.38 -13.24 -37.85
C ASP A 497 9.84 -13.43 -37.80
N THR A 498 9.14 -12.56 -37.06
CA THR A 498 7.69 -12.67 -36.87
C THR A 498 7.01 -11.31 -36.70
N PRO A 499 5.80 -11.11 -37.28
CA PRO A 499 5.02 -9.90 -37.10
C PRO A 499 4.36 -9.79 -35.69
N MET A 500 4.40 -10.85 -34.88
CA MET A 500 3.84 -10.85 -33.51
C MET A 500 4.69 -10.06 -32.53
N TYR A 501 5.89 -9.68 -32.90
CA TYR A 501 6.80 -8.86 -32.09
C TYR A 501 6.87 -7.47 -32.69
N ARG A 502 6.53 -6.46 -31.91
CA ARG A 502 6.57 -5.06 -32.32
C ARG A 502 6.95 -4.16 -31.16
N ASP A 503 7.86 -3.23 -31.37
CA ASP A 503 8.29 -2.24 -30.39
C ASP A 503 8.69 -2.87 -29.03
N SER A 504 9.46 -3.96 -29.07
CA SER A 504 9.87 -4.77 -27.91
C SER A 504 8.72 -5.45 -27.18
N LEU A 505 7.51 -5.49 -27.74
CA LEU A 505 6.33 -6.09 -27.13
C LEU A 505 5.91 -7.37 -27.89
N CYS A 506 5.67 -8.44 -27.12
CA CYS A 506 5.07 -9.68 -27.60
C CYS A 506 3.82 -9.96 -26.77
N ILE A 507 2.67 -10.15 -27.43
CA ILE A 507 1.44 -10.54 -26.73
C ILE A 507 1.44 -12.05 -26.49
N LEU A 508 1.49 -12.44 -25.21
CA LEU A 508 1.38 -13.83 -24.78
C LEU A 508 -0.06 -14.06 -24.29
N ASP A 509 -0.96 -14.37 -25.22
CA ASP A 509 -2.39 -14.58 -24.99
C ASP A 509 -2.80 -16.07 -25.04
N LYS A 510 -1.83 -16.96 -25.22
CA LYS A 510 -1.97 -18.41 -25.29
C LYS A 510 -1.01 -19.07 -24.30
N PRO A 511 -1.18 -20.39 -24.03
CA PRO A 511 -0.23 -21.12 -23.17
C PRO A 511 1.22 -21.07 -23.64
N ALA A 512 1.46 -20.93 -24.94
CA ALA A 512 2.81 -20.78 -25.49
C ALA A 512 2.81 -20.01 -26.82
N VAL A 513 3.90 -19.25 -27.04
CA VAL A 513 4.24 -18.55 -28.29
C VAL A 513 5.70 -18.82 -28.62
N THR A 514 6.04 -19.15 -29.87
CA THR A 514 7.42 -19.38 -30.30
C THR A 514 7.86 -18.30 -31.27
N LEU A 515 9.00 -17.70 -30.99
CA LEU A 515 9.68 -16.70 -31.82
C LEU A 515 10.88 -17.35 -32.49
N THR A 516 11.11 -17.04 -33.77
CA THR A 516 12.17 -17.64 -34.57
C THR A 516 13.18 -16.60 -35.03
N PHE A 517 14.46 -16.96 -35.03
CA PHE A 517 15.58 -16.13 -35.44
C PHE A 517 16.43 -16.87 -36.47
N THR A 518 16.49 -16.34 -37.70
CA THR A 518 17.25 -16.94 -38.79
C THR A 518 18.43 -16.04 -39.14
N GLY A 519 19.65 -16.59 -39.10
CA GLY A 519 20.87 -15.86 -39.45
C GLY A 519 21.25 -14.73 -38.50
N LYS A 520 20.74 -14.74 -37.25
CA LYS A 520 20.99 -13.71 -36.25
C LYS A 520 22.09 -14.09 -35.23
N GLY A 521 22.81 -15.16 -35.43
CA GLY A 521 23.76 -15.77 -34.50
C GLY A 521 23.22 -17.06 -33.88
N SER A 522 24.10 -17.81 -33.20
CA SER A 522 23.75 -19.08 -32.57
C SER A 522 23.42 -18.95 -31.07
N LYS A 523 23.76 -17.79 -30.47
CA LYS A 523 23.47 -17.47 -29.08
C LYS A 523 22.66 -16.19 -29.04
N ILE A 524 21.44 -16.31 -28.55
CA ILE A 524 20.53 -15.19 -28.30
C ILE A 524 20.16 -15.20 -26.82
N THR A 525 20.35 -14.08 -26.15
CA THR A 525 19.96 -13.86 -24.75
C THR A 525 18.64 -13.11 -24.74
N PRO A 526 17.51 -13.76 -24.40
CA PRO A 526 16.24 -13.08 -24.21
C PRO A 526 16.23 -12.39 -22.83
N VAL A 527 15.81 -11.13 -22.80
CA VAL A 527 15.62 -10.34 -21.59
C VAL A 527 14.14 -10.00 -21.49
N ALA A 528 13.42 -10.77 -20.71
CA ALA A 528 11.96 -10.72 -20.62
C ALA A 528 11.47 -9.93 -19.39
N LEU A 529 10.19 -9.51 -19.40
CA LEU A 529 9.54 -8.65 -18.41
C LEU A 529 10.22 -7.29 -18.25
N GLY A 530 10.68 -6.70 -19.35
CA GLY A 530 11.22 -5.33 -19.38
C GLY A 530 10.29 -4.37 -18.65
N ASN A 531 10.84 -3.51 -17.81
CA ASN A 531 10.10 -2.60 -16.93
C ASN A 531 8.97 -3.27 -16.12
N PHE A 532 9.08 -4.59 -15.86
CA PHE A 532 8.02 -5.40 -15.20
C PHE A 532 6.67 -5.25 -15.91
N SER A 533 6.65 -5.52 -17.21
CA SER A 533 5.51 -5.25 -18.10
C SER A 533 4.22 -6.00 -17.75
N ALA A 534 4.29 -7.00 -16.87
CA ALA A 534 3.15 -7.71 -16.30
C ALA A 534 3.47 -8.23 -14.89
N PRO A 535 2.47 -8.37 -14.00
CA PRO A 535 2.66 -8.96 -12.66
C PRO A 535 2.81 -10.49 -12.77
N ALA A 536 4.01 -10.92 -13.12
CA ALA A 536 4.34 -12.32 -13.37
C ALA A 536 5.70 -12.69 -12.76
N LYS A 537 5.85 -13.97 -12.43
CA LYS A 537 7.16 -14.56 -12.12
C LYS A 537 7.87 -14.92 -13.42
N LEU A 538 9.19 -14.81 -13.43
CA LEU A 538 10.02 -15.16 -14.59
C LEU A 538 10.85 -16.41 -14.30
N GLN A 539 10.80 -17.38 -15.19
CA GLN A 539 11.72 -18.51 -15.26
C GLN A 539 12.46 -18.46 -16.60
N SER A 540 13.78 -18.55 -16.54
CA SER A 540 14.61 -18.49 -17.74
C SER A 540 15.68 -19.58 -17.69
N ASP A 541 16.12 -20.05 -18.84
CA ASP A 541 17.22 -20.98 -19.01
C ASP A 541 18.59 -20.28 -19.12
N LEU A 542 18.65 -18.97 -18.78
CA LEU A 542 19.88 -18.20 -18.83
C LEU A 542 20.93 -18.70 -17.83
N THR A 543 22.17 -18.79 -18.30
CA THR A 543 23.33 -19.05 -17.44
C THR A 543 23.73 -17.82 -16.64
N PRO A 544 24.52 -17.98 -15.56
CA PRO A 544 25.07 -16.83 -14.81
C PRO A 544 25.81 -15.81 -15.69
N GLU A 545 26.57 -16.28 -16.67
CA GLU A 545 27.30 -15.42 -17.62
C GLU A 545 26.35 -14.67 -18.54
N GLU A 546 25.23 -15.27 -18.90
CA GLU A 546 24.19 -14.62 -19.73
C GLU A 546 23.42 -13.57 -18.94
N TYR A 547 23.22 -13.72 -17.62
CA TYR A 547 22.70 -12.64 -16.78
C TYR A 547 23.65 -11.45 -16.72
N LEU A 548 24.98 -11.69 -16.63
CA LEU A 548 25.97 -10.63 -16.72
C LEU A 548 25.99 -9.96 -18.11
N HIS A 549 25.76 -10.75 -19.17
CA HIS A 549 25.63 -10.24 -20.52
C HIS A 549 24.39 -9.33 -20.68
N ALA A 550 23.23 -9.78 -20.14
CA ALA A 550 22.01 -8.99 -20.09
C ALA A 550 22.20 -7.69 -19.29
N PHE A 551 22.84 -7.75 -18.12
CA PHE A 551 23.17 -6.56 -17.33
C PHE A 551 23.98 -5.53 -18.14
N ARG A 552 24.93 -6.00 -18.92
CA ARG A 552 25.83 -5.12 -19.69
C ARG A 552 25.16 -4.48 -20.90
N PHE A 553 24.25 -5.18 -21.58
CA PHE A 553 23.78 -4.82 -22.91
C PHE A 553 22.29 -4.56 -23.06
N ALA A 554 21.48 -4.84 -22.03
CA ALA A 554 20.06 -4.49 -22.06
C ALA A 554 19.86 -2.95 -22.13
N ASP A 555 18.90 -2.50 -22.93
CA ASP A 555 18.61 -1.07 -23.12
C ASP A 555 17.93 -0.47 -21.88
N ASP A 556 17.05 -1.24 -21.25
CA ASP A 556 16.27 -0.79 -20.11
C ASP A 556 17.03 -0.97 -18.80
N ALA A 557 17.20 0.13 -18.04
CA ALA A 557 17.88 0.10 -16.74
C ALA A 557 17.20 -0.81 -15.71
N PHE A 558 15.87 -0.95 -15.74
CA PHE A 558 15.14 -1.91 -14.93
C PHE A 558 15.56 -3.36 -15.27
N SER A 559 15.60 -3.70 -16.57
CA SER A 559 16.03 -5.03 -17.06
C SER A 559 17.46 -5.35 -16.65
N ARG A 560 18.36 -4.36 -16.64
CA ARG A 560 19.72 -4.48 -16.14
C ARG A 560 19.73 -4.82 -14.64
N TRP A 561 18.99 -4.08 -13.84
CA TRP A 561 18.83 -4.38 -12.42
C TRP A 561 18.26 -5.79 -12.20
N ASP A 562 17.20 -6.15 -12.94
CA ASP A 562 16.55 -7.46 -12.78
C ASP A 562 17.49 -8.63 -13.13
N ALA A 563 18.33 -8.47 -14.16
CA ALA A 563 19.34 -9.47 -14.51
C ALA A 563 20.32 -9.75 -13.35
N ILE A 564 20.76 -8.72 -12.63
CA ILE A 564 21.60 -8.87 -11.42
C ILE A 564 20.82 -9.54 -10.29
N GLN A 565 19.55 -9.20 -10.09
CA GLN A 565 18.72 -9.86 -9.07
C GLN A 565 18.52 -11.36 -9.36
N GLN A 566 18.31 -11.74 -10.61
CA GLN A 566 18.22 -13.14 -11.03
C GLN A 566 19.54 -13.87 -10.82
N LEU A 567 20.65 -13.24 -11.13
CA LEU A 567 21.98 -13.79 -10.83
C LEU A 567 22.18 -14.00 -9.33
N TYR A 568 21.80 -13.04 -8.49
CA TYR A 568 21.87 -13.19 -7.03
C TYR A 568 20.99 -14.33 -6.53
N ASN A 569 19.78 -14.50 -7.06
CA ASN A 569 18.92 -15.64 -6.74
C ASN A 569 19.61 -16.97 -7.05
N TRP A 570 20.26 -17.06 -8.22
CA TRP A 570 21.02 -18.25 -8.61
C TRP A 570 22.21 -18.49 -7.67
N VAL A 571 22.98 -17.46 -7.32
CA VAL A 571 24.12 -17.57 -6.40
C VAL A 571 23.65 -18.02 -5.01
N ILE A 572 22.62 -17.39 -4.46
CA ILE A 572 22.07 -17.77 -3.12
C ILE A 572 21.60 -19.22 -3.12
N GLU A 573 21.04 -19.72 -4.22
CA GLU A 573 20.66 -21.13 -4.35
C GLU A 573 21.88 -22.07 -4.25
N GLN A 574 23.05 -21.68 -4.81
CA GLN A 574 24.27 -22.45 -4.66
C GLN A 574 24.74 -22.52 -3.19
N TYR A 575 24.61 -21.42 -2.44
CA TYR A 575 24.92 -21.40 -1.01
C TYR A 575 23.90 -22.21 -0.21
N TYR A 576 22.63 -22.11 -0.51
CA TYR A 576 21.55 -22.84 0.17
C TYR A 576 21.67 -24.36 -0.01
N THR A 577 22.06 -24.78 -1.19
CA THR A 577 22.29 -26.21 -1.51
C THR A 577 23.71 -26.70 -1.15
N ASN A 578 24.47 -25.91 -0.41
CA ASN A 578 25.86 -26.20 -0.01
C ASN A 578 26.83 -26.43 -1.19
N GLN A 579 26.64 -25.71 -2.29
CA GLN A 579 27.47 -25.78 -3.50
C GLN A 579 28.10 -24.42 -3.87
N PRO A 580 28.65 -23.63 -2.92
CA PRO A 580 29.18 -22.29 -3.24
C PRO A 580 30.36 -22.34 -4.21
N GLN A 581 31.04 -23.48 -4.33
CA GLN A 581 32.12 -23.71 -5.33
C GLN A 581 31.61 -23.65 -6.78
N CYS A 582 30.29 -23.77 -7.03
CA CYS A 582 29.72 -23.60 -8.36
C CYS A 582 29.74 -22.13 -8.82
N VAL A 583 29.90 -21.18 -7.89
CA VAL A 583 30.11 -19.76 -8.22
C VAL A 583 31.58 -19.57 -8.59
N SER A 584 31.88 -19.69 -9.88
CA SER A 584 33.24 -19.66 -10.40
C SER A 584 33.90 -18.27 -10.22
N ASP A 585 35.24 -18.25 -10.25
CA ASP A 585 35.98 -16.98 -10.26
C ASP A 585 35.58 -16.06 -11.43
N THR A 586 35.18 -16.64 -12.57
CA THR A 586 34.69 -15.89 -13.73
C THR A 586 33.39 -15.14 -13.41
N ILE A 587 32.45 -15.75 -12.70
CA ILE A 587 31.21 -15.10 -12.27
C ILE A 587 31.51 -13.98 -11.29
N TRP A 588 32.39 -14.23 -10.31
CA TRP A 588 32.82 -13.20 -9.36
C TRP A 588 33.50 -12.01 -10.03
N GLN A 589 34.42 -12.26 -10.97
CA GLN A 589 35.06 -11.21 -11.75
C GLN A 589 34.03 -10.43 -12.59
N GLY A 590 33.06 -11.12 -13.18
CA GLY A 590 31.97 -10.49 -13.92
C GLY A 590 31.11 -9.56 -13.04
N LEU A 591 30.79 -9.98 -11.82
CA LEU A 591 30.06 -9.16 -10.83
C LEU A 591 30.86 -7.92 -10.42
N VAL A 592 32.14 -8.11 -10.09
CA VAL A 592 33.04 -6.98 -9.73
C VAL A 592 33.10 -5.98 -10.89
N SER A 593 33.32 -6.46 -12.11
CA SER A 593 33.37 -5.59 -13.31
C SER A 593 32.05 -4.87 -13.60
N ALA A 594 30.91 -5.53 -13.30
CA ALA A 594 29.59 -4.90 -13.44
C ALA A 594 29.42 -3.72 -12.47
N VAL A 595 29.82 -3.91 -11.22
CA VAL A 595 29.79 -2.86 -10.19
C VAL A 595 30.77 -1.73 -10.52
N GLU A 596 31.97 -2.05 -10.97
CA GLU A 596 32.96 -1.06 -11.41
C GLU A 596 32.46 -0.19 -12.56
N ALA A 597 31.76 -0.78 -13.51
CA ALA A 597 31.21 -0.05 -14.66
C ALA A 597 30.14 0.98 -14.26
N GLU A 598 29.44 0.76 -13.16
CA GLU A 598 28.31 1.61 -12.71
C GLU A 598 28.72 2.62 -11.61
N GLN A 599 29.99 2.76 -11.26
CA GLN A 599 30.44 3.68 -10.18
C GLN A 599 30.00 5.13 -10.40
N GLN A 600 29.81 5.57 -11.65
CA GLN A 600 29.34 6.92 -12.00
C GLN A 600 27.81 7.04 -12.11
N ASN A 601 27.09 5.94 -11.86
CA ASN A 601 25.64 5.88 -11.86
C ASN A 601 25.12 5.45 -10.48
N PRO A 602 25.10 6.36 -9.49
CA PRO A 602 24.76 6.01 -8.10
C PRO A 602 23.34 5.48 -7.95
N GLU A 603 22.41 5.88 -8.82
CA GLU A 603 21.03 5.42 -8.79
C GLU A 603 20.92 3.92 -9.09
N LEU A 604 21.42 3.48 -10.25
CA LEU A 604 21.38 2.06 -10.62
C LEU A 604 22.28 1.23 -9.70
N LEU A 605 23.45 1.76 -9.34
CA LEU A 605 24.40 1.07 -8.47
C LEU A 605 23.80 0.78 -7.09
N ALA A 606 23.12 1.76 -6.48
CA ALA A 606 22.45 1.57 -5.20
C ALA A 606 21.46 0.40 -5.24
N GLU A 607 20.66 0.31 -6.32
CA GLU A 607 19.68 -0.75 -6.50
C GLU A 607 20.32 -2.12 -6.75
N CYS A 608 21.41 -2.15 -7.54
CA CYS A 608 22.15 -3.40 -7.85
C CYS A 608 22.92 -3.95 -6.64
N LEU A 609 23.31 -3.12 -5.68
CA LEU A 609 23.98 -3.55 -4.44
C LEU A 609 23.02 -4.08 -3.37
N VAL A 610 21.72 -3.89 -3.54
CA VAL A 610 20.69 -4.49 -2.66
C VAL A 610 20.42 -5.93 -3.10
N VAL A 611 20.78 -6.88 -2.26
CA VAL A 611 20.55 -8.32 -2.47
C VAL A 611 19.07 -8.64 -2.20
N PRO A 612 18.44 -9.59 -2.92
CA PRO A 612 17.05 -9.99 -2.67
C PRO A 612 16.75 -10.25 -1.19
N SER A 613 15.61 -9.74 -0.72
CA SER A 613 15.17 -9.94 0.67
C SER A 613 14.77 -11.40 0.91
N PHE A 614 14.73 -11.81 2.18
CA PHE A 614 14.24 -13.13 2.56
C PHE A 614 12.79 -13.34 2.08
N GLU A 615 11.95 -12.33 2.20
CA GLU A 615 10.55 -12.31 1.76
C GLU A 615 10.41 -12.56 0.25
N SER A 616 11.31 -11.99 -0.55
CA SER A 616 11.37 -12.25 -2.00
C SER A 616 11.87 -13.67 -2.32
N LEU A 617 12.89 -14.14 -1.60
CA LEU A 617 13.49 -15.45 -1.82
C LEU A 617 12.52 -16.61 -1.56
N ILE A 618 11.62 -16.50 -0.58
CA ILE A 618 10.65 -17.56 -0.26
C ILE A 618 9.56 -17.71 -1.34
N GLN A 619 9.31 -16.69 -2.17
CA GLN A 619 8.23 -16.74 -3.17
C GLN A 619 8.47 -17.72 -4.32
N THR A 620 9.69 -18.19 -4.49
CA THR A 620 10.06 -19.16 -5.54
C THR A 620 10.42 -20.54 -4.98
N ARG A 621 10.21 -20.77 -3.67
CA ARG A 621 10.64 -21.96 -2.97
C ARG A 621 9.50 -22.58 -2.14
N THR A 622 9.62 -23.87 -1.88
CA THR A 622 8.73 -24.62 -0.98
C THR A 622 9.59 -25.49 -0.03
N ASP A 623 9.00 -25.96 1.06
CA ASP A 623 9.69 -26.79 2.06
C ASP A 623 10.97 -26.14 2.62
N ILE A 624 10.86 -24.83 2.92
CA ILE A 624 12.01 -23.99 3.24
C ILE A 624 12.50 -24.26 4.66
N ASP A 625 13.82 -24.52 4.79
CA ASP A 625 14.55 -24.33 6.04
C ASP A 625 14.93 -22.84 6.18
N VAL A 626 14.26 -22.16 7.11
CA VAL A 626 14.40 -20.70 7.29
C VAL A 626 15.83 -20.31 7.62
N HIS A 627 16.45 -21.02 8.58
CA HIS A 627 17.81 -20.67 9.02
C HIS A 627 18.86 -20.97 7.97
N ALA A 628 18.71 -22.10 7.26
CA ALA A 628 19.61 -22.44 6.16
C ALA A 628 19.54 -21.40 5.03
N LEU A 629 18.33 -20.95 4.63
CA LEU A 629 18.16 -19.93 3.59
C LEU A 629 18.67 -18.57 4.05
N TYR A 630 18.35 -18.17 5.28
CA TYR A 630 18.85 -16.92 5.86
C TYR A 630 20.39 -16.91 5.90
N ASN A 631 21.01 -17.97 6.41
CA ASN A 631 22.46 -18.07 6.50
C ASN A 631 23.14 -18.11 5.11
N ALA A 632 22.53 -18.77 4.13
CA ALA A 632 23.01 -18.78 2.75
C ALA A 632 23.03 -17.37 2.14
N ARG A 633 21.95 -16.60 2.35
CA ARG A 633 21.89 -15.19 1.93
C ARG A 633 22.96 -14.36 2.62
N GLU A 634 23.10 -14.45 3.92
CA GLU A 634 24.07 -13.67 4.70
C GLU A 634 25.53 -14.02 4.33
N ALA A 635 25.82 -15.30 4.08
CA ALA A 635 27.12 -15.73 3.60
C ALA A 635 27.46 -15.14 2.23
N PHE A 636 26.49 -15.16 1.28
CA PHE A 636 26.69 -14.52 -0.01
C PHE A 636 26.93 -13.01 0.12
N VAL A 637 26.17 -12.30 0.96
CA VAL A 637 26.35 -10.85 1.17
C VAL A 637 27.72 -10.55 1.79
N GLY A 638 28.21 -11.42 2.68
CA GLY A 638 29.57 -11.34 3.24
C GLY A 638 30.64 -11.45 2.15
N ASP A 639 30.56 -12.50 1.32
CA ASP A 639 31.53 -12.71 0.23
C ASP A 639 31.45 -11.59 -0.82
N LEU A 640 30.25 -11.08 -1.11
CA LEU A 640 30.07 -9.93 -2.01
C LEU A 640 30.76 -8.68 -1.45
N SER A 641 30.60 -8.41 -0.14
CA SER A 641 31.28 -7.32 0.55
C SER A 641 32.81 -7.45 0.43
N ASP A 642 33.35 -8.65 0.67
CA ASP A 642 34.78 -8.91 0.62
C ASP A 642 35.33 -8.74 -0.82
N LYS A 643 34.64 -9.26 -1.82
CA LYS A 643 35.03 -9.14 -3.23
C LYS A 643 35.01 -7.69 -3.74
N LEU A 644 34.11 -6.86 -3.21
CA LEU A 644 33.96 -5.46 -3.58
C LEU A 644 34.71 -4.48 -2.68
N ALA A 645 35.45 -4.93 -1.65
CA ALA A 645 36.03 -4.10 -0.61
C ALA A 645 36.78 -2.86 -1.13
N GLY A 646 37.61 -3.03 -2.17
CA GLY A 646 38.38 -1.93 -2.76
C GLY A 646 37.53 -0.88 -3.50
N ILE A 647 36.34 -1.28 -3.98
CA ILE A 647 35.42 -0.40 -4.72
C ILE A 647 34.49 0.32 -3.74
N LEU A 648 34.00 -0.38 -2.74
CA LEU A 648 32.97 0.13 -1.83
C LEU A 648 33.39 1.41 -1.11
N LEU A 649 34.62 1.48 -0.62
CA LEU A 649 35.14 2.68 0.05
C LEU A 649 35.20 3.88 -0.91
N THR A 650 35.66 3.66 -2.14
CA THR A 650 35.71 4.70 -3.18
C THR A 650 34.31 5.21 -3.51
N VAL A 651 33.34 4.31 -3.70
CA VAL A 651 31.95 4.67 -3.97
C VAL A 651 31.34 5.44 -2.79
N TYR A 652 31.64 5.02 -1.55
CA TYR A 652 31.18 5.73 -0.34
C TYR A 652 31.72 7.18 -0.32
N GLU A 653 33.00 7.38 -0.60
CA GLU A 653 33.63 8.70 -0.61
C GLU A 653 33.10 9.59 -1.75
N GLN A 654 32.87 9.04 -2.94
CA GLN A 654 32.35 9.77 -4.10
C GLN A 654 30.92 10.24 -3.93
N ASN A 655 30.12 9.58 -3.09
CA ASN A 655 28.72 9.88 -2.87
C ASN A 655 28.44 10.70 -1.59
N GLN A 656 29.44 11.40 -1.09
CA GLN A 656 29.24 12.41 -0.04
C GLN A 656 28.49 13.61 -0.63
N THR A 657 27.43 14.07 0.04
CA THR A 657 26.66 15.24 -0.35
C THR A 657 27.10 16.47 0.45
N GLY A 658 26.99 17.66 -0.13
CA GLY A 658 27.22 18.93 0.58
C GLY A 658 26.03 19.33 1.45
N GLU A 659 25.68 20.63 1.46
CA GLU A 659 24.47 21.10 2.14
C GLU A 659 23.24 20.30 1.68
N TYR A 660 22.42 19.89 2.65
CA TYR A 660 21.28 19.02 2.36
C TYR A 660 20.26 19.66 1.40
N ALA A 661 19.89 18.90 0.39
CA ALA A 661 18.74 19.19 -0.46
C ALA A 661 17.98 17.90 -0.76
N TYR A 662 16.66 17.96 -0.76
CA TYR A 662 15.81 16.91 -1.26
C TYR A 662 15.70 17.06 -2.80
N SER A 663 16.67 16.52 -3.51
CA SER A 663 16.75 16.48 -4.98
C SER A 663 17.10 15.08 -5.47
N VAL A 664 16.75 14.75 -6.70
CA VAL A 664 17.00 13.42 -7.29
C VAL A 664 18.46 13.03 -7.18
N GLU A 665 19.38 13.96 -7.46
CA GLU A 665 20.83 13.72 -7.43
C GLU A 665 21.32 13.42 -6.01
N GLN A 666 20.91 14.24 -5.03
CA GLN A 666 21.33 14.04 -3.65
C GLN A 666 20.68 12.81 -3.00
N VAL A 667 19.40 12.55 -3.30
CA VAL A 667 18.71 11.34 -2.82
C VAL A 667 19.40 10.09 -3.36
N SER A 668 19.73 10.05 -4.65
CA SER A 668 20.46 8.93 -5.28
C SER A 668 21.85 8.73 -4.65
N ALA A 669 22.58 9.82 -4.43
CA ALA A 669 23.90 9.77 -3.80
C ALA A 669 23.82 9.27 -2.35
N ARG A 670 22.92 9.81 -1.51
CA ARG A 670 22.72 9.33 -0.12
C ARG A 670 22.30 7.87 -0.07
N ARG A 671 21.37 7.46 -0.97
CA ARG A 671 20.96 6.06 -1.05
C ARG A 671 22.11 5.13 -1.41
N CYS A 672 22.92 5.50 -2.39
CA CYS A 672 24.11 4.75 -2.79
C CYS A 672 25.11 4.65 -1.63
N LYS A 673 25.47 5.78 -1.03
CA LYS A 673 26.35 5.85 0.12
C LYS A 673 25.89 4.95 1.29
N ASN A 674 24.62 5.03 1.66
CA ASN A 674 24.05 4.27 2.78
C ASN A 674 23.94 2.77 2.47
N THR A 675 23.61 2.40 1.23
CA THR A 675 23.64 0.99 0.78
C THR A 675 25.08 0.43 0.86
N VAL A 676 26.05 1.17 0.35
CA VAL A 676 27.47 0.79 0.43
C VAL A 676 27.93 0.67 1.88
N LEU A 677 27.51 1.56 2.76
CA LEU A 677 27.87 1.51 4.18
C LEU A 677 27.37 0.22 4.86
N THR A 678 26.21 -0.32 4.47
CA THR A 678 25.72 -1.60 5.01
C THR A 678 26.58 -2.80 4.57
N LEU A 679 27.20 -2.72 3.38
CA LEU A 679 28.17 -3.73 2.94
C LEU A 679 29.50 -3.56 3.64
N LEU A 680 30.03 -2.33 3.74
CA LEU A 680 31.25 -2.01 4.48
C LEU A 680 31.14 -2.41 5.96
N ALA A 681 29.96 -2.32 6.55
CA ALA A 681 29.71 -2.72 7.94
C ALA A 681 30.04 -4.20 8.23
N ARG A 682 30.16 -5.04 7.22
CA ARG A 682 30.58 -6.46 7.36
C ARG A 682 32.10 -6.62 7.44
N GLN A 683 32.87 -5.55 7.22
CA GLN A 683 34.33 -5.54 7.26
C GLN A 683 34.82 -5.11 8.64
N GLN A 684 35.99 -5.62 9.06
CA GLN A 684 36.48 -5.48 10.43
C GLN A 684 36.74 -4.04 10.91
N ASP A 685 37.11 -3.11 10.03
CA ASP A 685 37.53 -1.76 10.40
C ASP A 685 36.45 -0.65 10.16
N SER A 686 35.20 -1.02 9.92
CA SER A 686 34.16 -0.05 9.54
C SER A 686 33.51 0.70 10.72
N ALA A 687 33.76 0.29 11.97
CA ALA A 687 33.13 0.92 13.15
C ALA A 687 33.43 2.42 13.27
N SER A 688 34.65 2.84 12.92
CA SER A 688 35.05 4.27 12.94
C SER A 688 34.30 5.08 11.89
N LEU A 689 34.14 4.54 10.68
CA LEU A 689 33.41 5.16 9.59
C LEU A 689 31.90 5.34 9.93
N ILE A 690 31.31 4.31 10.55
CA ILE A 690 29.91 4.35 11.01
C ILE A 690 29.72 5.43 12.07
N ARG A 691 30.62 5.51 13.08
CA ARG A 691 30.56 6.56 14.10
C ARG A 691 30.73 7.95 13.51
N GLU A 692 31.64 8.11 12.57
CA GLU A 692 31.88 9.36 11.89
C GLU A 692 30.65 9.82 11.11
N GLN A 693 30.03 8.94 10.31
CA GLN A 693 28.80 9.29 9.62
C GLN A 693 27.68 9.67 10.60
N PHE A 694 27.44 8.88 11.66
CA PHE A 694 26.42 9.18 12.65
C PHE A 694 26.61 10.55 13.31
N SER A 695 27.86 10.87 13.69
CA SER A 695 28.16 12.12 14.41
C SER A 695 28.12 13.37 13.52
N LYS A 696 28.40 13.22 12.21
CA LYS A 696 28.43 14.32 11.25
C LYS A 696 27.11 14.51 10.47
N SER A 697 26.19 13.56 10.61
CA SER A 697 24.92 13.63 9.89
C SER A 697 24.11 14.87 10.23
N ASP A 698 23.74 15.61 9.20
CA ASP A 698 22.83 16.75 9.25
C ASP A 698 21.41 16.41 8.75
N ASN A 699 21.17 15.14 8.44
CA ASN A 699 19.90 14.64 7.93
C ASN A 699 19.57 13.23 8.47
N MET A 700 18.29 12.89 8.48
CA MET A 700 17.78 11.63 9.04
C MET A 700 18.17 10.42 8.19
N SER A 701 18.28 10.54 6.86
CA SER A 701 18.66 9.44 5.97
C SER A 701 20.03 8.91 6.33
N ASP A 702 21.03 9.78 6.52
CA ASP A 702 22.38 9.40 6.87
C ASP A 702 22.49 8.92 8.32
N SER A 703 21.73 9.52 9.25
CA SER A 703 21.66 9.06 10.64
C SER A 703 21.15 7.62 10.72
N LEU A 704 20.04 7.30 10.03
CA LEU A 704 19.51 5.93 9.99
C LEU A 704 20.41 4.98 9.19
N GLY A 705 21.07 5.44 8.14
CA GLY A 705 22.06 4.67 7.40
C GLY A 705 23.18 4.19 8.31
N ALA A 706 23.69 5.07 9.16
CA ALA A 706 24.70 4.72 10.16
C ALA A 706 24.17 3.73 11.22
N LEU A 707 22.94 3.91 11.72
CA LEU A 707 22.33 3.00 12.69
C LEU A 707 22.10 1.58 12.12
N LYS A 708 21.65 1.49 10.87
CA LYS A 708 21.51 0.20 10.16
C LYS A 708 22.86 -0.48 9.97
N ALA A 709 23.87 0.27 9.60
CA ALA A 709 25.23 -0.24 9.49
C ALA A 709 25.78 -0.73 10.85
N ALA A 710 25.53 0.02 11.93
CA ALA A 710 25.92 -0.37 13.27
C ALA A 710 25.23 -1.68 13.72
N GLN A 711 23.96 -1.88 13.39
CA GLN A 711 23.20 -3.12 13.66
C GLN A 711 23.88 -4.34 13.00
N ILE A 712 24.45 -4.16 11.80
CA ILE A 712 25.17 -5.21 11.06
C ILE A 712 26.55 -5.45 11.65
N GLN A 713 27.24 -4.37 12.04
CA GLN A 713 28.64 -4.42 12.47
C GLN A 713 28.80 -5.12 13.82
N ASP A 714 28.09 -4.65 14.86
CA ASP A 714 28.27 -5.12 16.22
C ASP A 714 27.21 -4.56 17.16
N LEU A 715 26.62 -5.41 18.00
CA LEU A 715 25.56 -5.06 18.96
C LEU A 715 25.99 -3.98 19.97
N LYS A 716 27.27 -3.88 20.33
CA LYS A 716 27.77 -2.87 21.26
C LYS A 716 27.75 -1.49 20.61
N LEU A 717 28.26 -1.38 19.38
CA LEU A 717 28.20 -0.14 18.59
C LEU A 717 26.75 0.28 18.36
N PHE A 718 25.91 -0.67 17.96
CA PHE A 718 24.48 -0.41 17.75
C PHE A 718 23.82 0.14 19.01
N SER A 719 24.04 -0.50 20.17
CA SER A 719 23.44 -0.05 21.44
C SER A 719 23.91 1.34 21.84
N GLU A 720 25.19 1.65 21.63
CA GLU A 720 25.77 2.97 21.92
C GLU A 720 25.11 4.07 21.08
N LEU A 721 25.03 3.87 19.76
CA LEU A 721 24.46 4.87 18.85
C LEU A 721 22.94 5.00 19.02
N MET A 722 22.23 3.91 19.28
CA MET A 722 20.79 3.90 19.55
C MET A 722 20.44 4.66 20.83
N GLN A 723 21.28 4.58 21.87
CA GLN A 723 21.10 5.37 23.09
C GLN A 723 21.27 6.88 22.81
N GLN A 724 22.27 7.27 22.03
CA GLN A 724 22.46 8.67 21.63
C GLN A 724 21.29 9.18 20.80
N PHE A 725 20.78 8.35 19.88
CA PHE A 725 19.62 8.68 19.04
C PHE A 725 18.36 8.88 19.88
N GLU A 726 18.07 7.98 20.83
CA GLU A 726 16.93 8.10 21.74
C GLU A 726 17.02 9.38 22.60
N GLN A 727 18.20 9.69 23.17
CA GLN A 727 18.39 10.92 23.96
C GLN A 727 18.07 12.19 23.17
N ARG A 728 18.39 12.22 21.88
CA ARG A 728 18.04 13.36 21.00
C ARG A 728 16.55 13.42 20.68
N TRP A 729 15.92 12.29 20.46
CA TRP A 729 14.58 12.19 19.83
C TRP A 729 13.47 11.69 20.77
N HIS A 730 13.72 11.56 22.07
CA HIS A 730 12.76 10.98 23.05
C HIS A 730 11.39 11.67 23.10
N ASN A 731 11.28 12.91 22.63
CA ASN A 731 10.03 13.68 22.56
C ASN A 731 9.35 13.66 21.19
N ASP A 732 9.92 12.98 20.19
CA ASP A 732 9.34 12.88 18.84
C ASP A 732 8.85 11.46 18.55
N PRO A 733 7.54 11.18 18.68
CA PRO A 733 7.00 9.82 18.48
C PRO A 733 7.23 9.26 17.08
N LEU A 734 7.18 10.09 16.03
CA LEU A 734 7.41 9.64 14.65
C LEU A 734 8.86 9.25 14.40
N VAL A 735 9.81 9.96 14.99
CA VAL A 735 11.23 9.58 14.92
C VAL A 735 11.50 8.34 15.77
N LEU A 736 10.87 8.24 16.96
CA LEU A 736 10.97 7.05 17.80
C LEU A 736 10.37 5.79 17.14
N ASP A 737 9.43 5.92 16.23
CA ASP A 737 8.97 4.76 15.44
C ASP A 737 10.14 4.11 14.65
N LYS A 738 11.07 4.91 14.15
CA LYS A 738 12.29 4.44 13.50
C LYS A 738 13.22 3.70 14.48
N TRP A 739 13.37 4.25 15.67
CA TRP A 739 14.14 3.65 16.75
C TRP A 739 13.53 2.32 17.21
N PHE A 740 12.21 2.28 17.44
CA PHE A 740 11.48 1.04 17.75
C PHE A 740 11.67 -0.03 16.68
N GLY A 741 11.53 0.35 15.40
CA GLY A 741 11.68 -0.56 14.28
C GLY A 741 13.09 -1.16 14.19
N LEU A 742 14.13 -0.36 14.38
CA LEU A 742 15.52 -0.85 14.36
C LEU A 742 15.79 -1.82 15.52
N HIS A 743 15.25 -1.58 16.72
CA HIS A 743 15.37 -2.53 17.82
C HIS A 743 14.61 -3.83 17.56
N ALA A 744 13.38 -3.72 17.04
CA ALA A 744 12.52 -4.87 16.76
C ALA A 744 13.07 -5.78 15.64
N THR A 745 13.80 -5.22 14.68
CA THR A 745 14.40 -5.97 13.56
C THR A 745 15.82 -6.45 13.84
N CYS A 746 16.41 -6.09 14.98
CA CYS A 746 17.76 -6.50 15.33
C CYS A 746 17.85 -8.03 15.53
N PRO A 747 18.73 -8.74 14.81
CA PRO A 747 18.91 -10.18 14.96
C PRO A 747 19.73 -10.47 16.23
N ARG A 748 19.03 -10.72 17.36
CA ARG A 748 19.64 -10.99 18.67
C ARG A 748 18.91 -12.12 19.39
N ASP A 749 19.61 -12.89 20.19
CA ASP A 749 19.06 -14.07 20.86
C ASP A 749 17.99 -13.73 21.92
N ASP A 750 18.10 -12.56 22.55
CA ASP A 750 17.18 -12.08 23.59
C ASP A 750 16.10 -11.14 23.04
N ILE A 751 15.76 -11.23 21.74
CA ILE A 751 14.82 -10.30 21.08
C ILE A 751 13.45 -10.21 21.79
N LEU A 752 12.89 -11.32 22.31
CA LEU A 752 11.60 -11.30 22.99
C LEU A 752 11.64 -10.52 24.31
N ALA A 753 12.77 -10.58 25.03
CA ALA A 753 12.98 -9.74 26.21
C ALA A 753 13.08 -8.26 25.80
N GLN A 754 13.79 -7.98 24.72
CA GLN A 754 13.87 -6.62 24.16
C GLN A 754 12.50 -6.08 23.74
N LEU A 755 11.67 -6.86 23.06
CA LEU A 755 10.30 -6.45 22.69
C LEU A 755 9.46 -6.12 23.92
N THR A 756 9.63 -6.88 25.00
CA THR A 756 8.96 -6.61 26.28
C THR A 756 9.38 -5.25 26.85
N LEU A 757 10.66 -4.91 26.80
CA LEU A 757 11.17 -3.60 27.25
C LEU A 757 10.65 -2.47 26.34
N LEU A 758 10.64 -2.65 25.04
CA LEU A 758 10.11 -1.66 24.09
C LEU A 758 8.64 -1.35 24.36
N ARG A 759 7.84 -2.37 24.67
CA ARG A 759 6.41 -2.18 25.04
C ARG A 759 6.22 -1.45 26.38
N GLN A 760 7.22 -1.40 27.24
CA GLN A 760 7.21 -0.65 28.50
C GLN A 760 7.76 0.78 28.33
N HIS A 761 8.26 1.13 27.16
CA HIS A 761 8.77 2.48 26.90
C HIS A 761 7.67 3.54 27.05
N PRO A 762 7.94 4.71 27.68
CA PRO A 762 6.92 5.75 27.91
C PRO A 762 6.18 6.24 26.67
N GLN A 763 6.84 6.20 25.51
CA GLN A 763 6.25 6.61 24.23
C GLN A 763 5.53 5.47 23.48
N PHE A 764 5.59 4.23 23.98
CA PHE A 764 4.80 3.13 23.38
C PHE A 764 3.34 3.23 23.81
N SER A 765 2.43 3.12 22.85
CA SER A 765 1.00 3.03 23.09
C SER A 765 0.39 1.94 22.21
N GLN A 766 -0.23 0.96 22.83
CA GLN A 766 -0.97 -0.11 22.12
C GLN A 766 -2.19 0.43 21.35
N GLN A 767 -2.68 1.60 21.72
CA GLN A 767 -3.80 2.26 21.04
C GLN A 767 -3.35 3.02 19.79
N ASN A 768 -2.06 3.26 19.62
CA ASN A 768 -1.53 3.95 18.44
C ASN A 768 -1.04 2.96 17.40
N PRO A 769 -1.69 2.86 16.21
CA PRO A 769 -1.32 1.92 15.17
C PRO A 769 0.13 2.05 14.69
N ASN A 770 0.71 3.25 14.69
CA ASN A 770 2.10 3.47 14.29
C ASN A 770 3.08 2.78 15.25
N ARG A 771 2.88 2.91 16.58
CA ARG A 771 3.72 2.26 17.59
C ARG A 771 3.62 0.74 17.54
N VAL A 772 2.39 0.24 17.35
CA VAL A 772 2.14 -1.20 17.20
C VAL A 772 2.87 -1.75 15.97
N ARG A 773 2.78 -1.07 14.84
CA ARG A 773 3.50 -1.48 13.61
C ARG A 773 5.01 -1.37 13.77
N ALA A 774 5.51 -0.32 14.44
CA ALA A 774 6.95 -0.12 14.63
C ALA A 774 7.59 -1.20 15.51
N VAL A 775 6.90 -1.72 16.53
CA VAL A 775 7.42 -2.76 17.42
C VAL A 775 7.00 -4.16 16.95
N VAL A 776 5.72 -4.45 16.99
CA VAL A 776 5.20 -5.80 16.73
C VAL A 776 5.19 -6.14 15.25
N GLY A 777 4.78 -5.17 14.42
CA GLY A 777 4.82 -5.32 12.96
C GLY A 777 6.24 -5.53 12.46
N SER A 778 7.18 -4.66 12.82
CA SER A 778 8.59 -4.78 12.40
C SER A 778 9.21 -6.11 12.82
N PHE A 779 8.93 -6.59 14.03
CA PHE A 779 9.37 -7.90 14.48
C PHE A 779 8.79 -9.04 13.63
N ALA A 780 7.48 -9.07 13.47
CA ALA A 780 6.78 -10.20 12.83
C ALA A 780 7.06 -10.29 11.32
N PHE A 781 7.26 -9.15 10.65
CA PHE A 781 7.47 -9.12 9.19
C PHE A 781 8.96 -9.17 8.81
N TYR A 782 9.87 -8.59 9.61
CA TYR A 782 11.25 -8.33 9.18
C TYR A 782 12.35 -8.87 10.09
N ASN A 783 12.02 -9.46 11.27
CA ASN A 783 13.02 -10.15 12.09
C ASN A 783 12.98 -11.65 11.83
N THR A 784 13.58 -12.08 10.73
CA THR A 784 13.50 -13.47 10.25
C THR A 784 13.94 -14.48 11.32
N THR A 785 15.09 -14.28 11.96
CA THR A 785 15.64 -15.25 12.93
C THR A 785 14.84 -15.28 14.23
N GLY A 786 14.38 -14.12 14.72
CA GLY A 786 13.62 -14.01 15.97
C GLY A 786 12.18 -14.49 15.80
N PHE A 787 11.49 -14.06 14.73
CA PHE A 787 10.12 -14.49 14.46
C PHE A 787 10.04 -15.99 14.17
N HIS A 788 10.98 -16.52 13.40
CA HIS A 788 11.09 -17.95 13.08
C HIS A 788 12.03 -18.72 14.03
N ALA A 789 12.11 -18.36 15.31
CA ALA A 789 12.88 -19.12 16.28
C ALA A 789 12.42 -20.60 16.32
N ASP A 790 13.37 -21.56 16.46
CA ASP A 790 13.11 -22.99 16.33
C ASP A 790 12.06 -23.53 17.30
N ASN A 791 11.97 -22.96 18.49
CA ASN A 791 11.00 -23.34 19.50
C ASN A 791 9.57 -22.73 19.27
N GLY A 792 9.38 -21.93 18.21
CA GLY A 792 8.13 -21.26 17.89
C GLY A 792 7.75 -20.10 18.81
N SER A 793 8.69 -19.61 19.62
CA SER A 793 8.41 -18.53 20.58
C SER A 793 8.05 -17.19 19.93
N GLY A 794 8.59 -16.89 18.74
CA GLY A 794 8.22 -15.70 17.95
C GLY A 794 6.76 -15.75 17.48
N TYR A 795 6.27 -16.91 17.04
CA TYR A 795 4.88 -17.11 16.66
C TYR A 795 3.94 -16.99 17.86
N GLN A 796 4.35 -17.54 19.00
CA GLN A 796 3.59 -17.43 20.25
C GLN A 796 3.48 -15.97 20.69
N PHE A 797 4.57 -15.21 20.66
CA PHE A 797 4.58 -13.78 21.01
C PHE A 797 3.57 -13.00 20.18
N LEU A 798 3.58 -13.18 18.84
CA LEU A 798 2.62 -12.51 17.98
C LEU A 798 1.18 -12.92 18.30
N THR A 799 0.92 -14.22 18.50
CA THR A 799 -0.42 -14.73 18.83
C THR A 799 -0.96 -14.14 20.12
N ASP A 800 -0.15 -14.12 21.18
CA ASP A 800 -0.53 -13.56 22.47
C ASP A 800 -0.87 -12.06 22.35
N TYR A 801 -0.09 -11.33 21.56
CA TYR A 801 -0.34 -9.92 21.27
C TYR A 801 -1.63 -9.70 20.48
N LEU A 802 -1.89 -10.51 19.44
CA LEU A 802 -3.09 -10.42 18.63
C LEU A 802 -4.37 -10.70 19.41
N ILE A 803 -4.37 -11.65 20.35
CA ILE A 803 -5.51 -11.93 21.22
C ILE A 803 -5.90 -10.69 22.04
N GLU A 804 -4.91 -9.93 22.49
CA GLU A 804 -5.14 -8.70 23.25
C GLU A 804 -5.61 -7.56 22.31
N LEU A 805 -4.90 -7.34 21.20
CA LEU A 805 -5.17 -6.23 20.27
C LEU A 805 -6.53 -6.36 19.58
N ASP A 806 -6.95 -7.56 19.23
CA ASP A 806 -8.22 -7.82 18.55
C ASP A 806 -9.45 -7.33 19.33
N THR A 807 -9.34 -7.24 20.66
CA THR A 807 -10.42 -6.72 21.52
C THR A 807 -10.62 -5.20 21.38
N THR A 808 -9.63 -4.47 20.91
CA THR A 808 -9.63 -3.00 20.80
C THR A 808 -9.57 -2.50 19.38
N ASN A 809 -8.71 -3.09 18.56
CA ASN A 809 -8.51 -2.70 17.16
C ASN A 809 -8.40 -3.92 16.21
N PRO A 810 -9.55 -4.52 15.84
CA PRO A 810 -9.61 -5.68 14.95
C PRO A 810 -8.92 -5.47 13.60
N GLN A 811 -9.05 -4.29 13.02
CA GLN A 811 -8.50 -3.97 11.72
C GLN A 811 -6.95 -4.04 11.72
N VAL A 812 -6.30 -3.54 12.75
CA VAL A 812 -4.83 -3.64 12.87
C VAL A 812 -4.42 -5.08 13.21
N ALA A 813 -5.17 -5.79 14.07
CA ALA A 813 -4.91 -7.18 14.41
C ALA A 813 -4.95 -8.09 13.16
N SER A 814 -5.96 -7.93 12.30
CA SER A 814 -6.10 -8.72 11.08
C SER A 814 -4.98 -8.49 10.05
N ARG A 815 -4.35 -7.32 10.06
CA ARG A 815 -3.17 -7.05 9.22
C ARG A 815 -1.91 -7.69 9.79
N LEU A 816 -1.74 -7.65 11.10
CA LEU A 816 -0.55 -8.20 11.75
C LEU A 816 -0.48 -9.73 11.78
N VAL A 817 -1.60 -10.44 11.57
CA VAL A 817 -1.60 -11.92 11.50
C VAL A 817 -0.97 -12.46 10.22
N THR A 818 -0.80 -11.63 9.20
CA THR A 818 -0.35 -12.03 7.84
C THR A 818 0.89 -12.93 7.84
N PRO A 819 1.97 -12.70 8.61
CA PRO A 819 3.13 -13.60 8.61
C PRO A 819 2.78 -15.04 9.02
N LEU A 820 1.83 -15.24 9.93
CA LEU A 820 1.39 -16.59 10.34
C LEU A 820 0.55 -17.29 9.25
N THR A 821 -0.13 -16.54 8.40
CA THR A 821 -0.98 -17.11 7.34
C THR A 821 -0.18 -17.69 6.17
N GLN A 822 1.12 -17.41 6.09
CA GLN A 822 2.03 -17.84 5.03
C GLN A 822 2.79 -19.13 5.37
N TRP A 823 2.29 -19.95 6.28
CA TRP A 823 2.92 -21.17 6.81
C TRP A 823 3.31 -22.21 5.73
N GLN A 824 2.63 -22.24 4.60
CA GLN A 824 2.80 -23.26 3.55
C GLN A 824 4.17 -23.23 2.86
N HIS A 825 4.91 -22.13 2.92
CA HIS A 825 6.24 -22.02 2.32
C HIS A 825 7.31 -22.82 3.06
N TYR A 826 7.11 -23.05 4.36
CA TYR A 826 8.11 -23.58 5.27
C TYR A 826 8.07 -25.10 5.40
N ASN A 827 9.11 -25.69 5.99
CA ASN A 827 9.18 -27.13 6.27
C ASN A 827 8.10 -27.58 7.26
N ALA A 828 7.85 -28.91 7.32
CA ALA A 828 6.75 -29.49 8.09
C ALA A 828 6.77 -29.13 9.59
N GLU A 829 7.95 -28.99 10.20
CA GLU A 829 8.08 -28.63 11.61
C GLU A 829 7.57 -27.22 11.88
N ARG A 830 7.99 -26.24 11.05
CA ARG A 830 7.53 -24.84 11.15
C ARG A 830 6.05 -24.70 10.82
N GLN A 831 5.58 -25.42 9.81
CA GLN A 831 4.15 -25.47 9.51
C GLN A 831 3.33 -25.89 10.74
N ALA A 832 3.76 -26.94 11.44
CA ALA A 832 3.06 -27.43 12.64
C ALA A 832 3.04 -26.37 13.76
N LEU A 833 4.16 -25.67 13.97
CA LEU A 833 4.26 -24.59 14.98
C LEU A 833 3.33 -23.42 14.65
N MET A 834 3.30 -22.97 13.40
CA MET A 834 2.47 -21.85 12.94
C MET A 834 0.97 -22.20 12.97
N LYS A 835 0.59 -23.37 12.47
CA LYS A 835 -0.80 -23.87 12.52
C LYS A 835 -1.33 -23.98 13.94
N ARG A 836 -0.50 -24.42 14.88
CA ARG A 836 -0.87 -24.45 16.31
C ARG A 836 -1.24 -23.07 16.85
N GLN A 837 -0.52 -22.02 16.46
CA GLN A 837 -0.82 -20.65 16.88
C GLN A 837 -2.09 -20.12 16.20
N LEU A 838 -2.30 -20.38 14.92
CA LEU A 838 -3.54 -20.04 14.22
C LEU A 838 -4.76 -20.75 14.88
N SER A 839 -4.62 -22.02 15.28
CA SER A 839 -5.67 -22.74 15.99
C SER A 839 -6.00 -22.10 17.36
N ARG A 840 -4.98 -21.64 18.11
CA ARG A 840 -5.19 -20.89 19.37
C ARG A 840 -5.98 -19.59 19.14
N LEU A 841 -5.74 -18.87 18.04
CA LEU A 841 -6.54 -17.70 17.68
C LEU A 841 -7.99 -18.10 17.43
N LEU A 842 -8.22 -19.14 16.63
CA LEU A 842 -9.56 -19.60 16.27
C LEU A 842 -10.37 -20.12 17.47
N ASP A 843 -9.70 -20.68 18.49
CA ASP A 843 -10.33 -21.15 19.74
C ASP A 843 -10.82 -20.00 20.63
N ASN A 844 -10.39 -18.76 20.35
CA ASN A 844 -10.87 -17.58 21.08
C ASN A 844 -12.32 -17.26 20.69
N LYS A 845 -13.26 -17.44 21.62
CA LYS A 845 -14.69 -17.21 21.40
C LYS A 845 -15.08 -15.76 21.06
N ASN A 846 -14.20 -14.82 21.37
CA ASN A 846 -14.42 -13.39 21.17
C ASN A 846 -13.65 -12.83 19.96
N LEU A 847 -13.19 -13.71 19.05
CA LEU A 847 -12.44 -13.29 17.87
C LEU A 847 -13.32 -12.40 16.99
N SER A 848 -12.75 -11.28 16.53
CA SER A 848 -13.40 -10.37 15.57
C SER A 848 -13.67 -11.04 14.21
N LYS A 849 -14.58 -10.48 13.43
CA LYS A 849 -14.83 -10.93 12.05
C LYS A 849 -13.59 -10.77 11.17
N ASP A 850 -12.87 -9.66 11.37
CA ASP A 850 -11.63 -9.31 10.65
C ASP A 850 -10.58 -10.42 10.79
N LEU A 851 -10.25 -10.76 12.04
CA LEU A 851 -9.23 -11.74 12.33
C LEU A 851 -9.72 -13.18 12.08
N TYR A 852 -11.00 -13.47 12.38
CA TYR A 852 -11.61 -14.78 12.12
C TYR A 852 -11.52 -15.17 10.65
N GLU A 853 -11.85 -14.26 9.73
CA GLU A 853 -11.80 -14.54 8.29
C GLU A 853 -10.42 -15.03 7.85
N LYS A 854 -9.37 -14.31 8.24
CA LYS A 854 -8.00 -14.65 7.85
C LYS A 854 -7.52 -15.96 8.49
N VAL A 855 -7.78 -16.13 9.78
CA VAL A 855 -7.33 -17.33 10.51
C VAL A 855 -8.04 -18.58 10.04
N SER A 856 -9.36 -18.52 9.83
CA SER A 856 -10.14 -19.66 9.36
C SER A 856 -9.76 -20.08 7.94
N LYS A 857 -9.58 -19.13 7.03
CA LYS A 857 -9.08 -19.39 5.67
C LYS A 857 -7.68 -20.02 5.70
N ALA A 858 -6.76 -19.47 6.51
CA ALA A 858 -5.40 -19.98 6.62
C ALA A 858 -5.35 -21.43 7.11
N LEU A 859 -6.20 -21.82 8.06
CA LEU A 859 -6.25 -23.19 8.58
C LEU A 859 -6.96 -24.18 7.64
N SER A 860 -7.93 -23.72 6.86
CA SER A 860 -8.62 -24.59 5.88
C SER A 860 -7.80 -24.82 4.60
N PHE A 861 -6.76 -24.04 4.36
CA PHE A 861 -5.87 -24.17 3.22
C PHE A 861 -5.09 -25.50 3.29
N GLY A 862 -5.13 -26.29 2.22
CA GLY A 862 -4.45 -27.61 2.17
C GLY A 862 -5.24 -28.80 2.75
N HIS A 863 -6.50 -28.61 3.17
CA HIS A 863 -7.37 -29.72 3.58
C HIS A 863 -8.27 -30.28 2.45
N ASN A 864 -8.09 -29.81 1.24
CA ASN A 864 -8.83 -30.26 0.05
C ASN A 864 -8.04 -31.27 -0.81
N ASP A 865 -7.27 -32.18 -0.15
CA ASP A 865 -6.72 -33.38 -0.77
C ASP A 865 -7.61 -34.60 -0.57
#